data_0977507e688087d00a9f6699f7a09a22
#
_entry.id   0977507e688087d00a9f6699f7a09a22
#
_cell.length_a   1.000
_cell.length_b   1.000
_cell.length_c   1.000
_cell.angle_alpha   90.00
_cell.angle_beta   90.00
_cell.angle_gamma   90.00
#
_symmetry.space_group_name_H-M   'P 1'
#
loop_
_entity.id
_entity.type
_entity.pdbx_description
1 polymer ?
#
loop_
_entity_poly.entity_id
_entity_poly.type
_entity_poly.pdbx_seq_one_letter_code
_entity_poly.pdbx_strand_id
1 'polypeptide(L)'
;MIKNGIYRNYQKDIKEFERLYRDFLEGRAFESDFKNFRLTNGIYGQRQKDFYMVRIKIPAGVLTPQQIYEIADIGDEFSNGVAHITTRQDIQYHWVKLENISQIIKRINEIGLTTKDACGNTLRNITASYLSGVCPDEIIEVGRVAQKITELLIGKYENLPRKFKIGFACCEKHSFLVPFNDIGFLPVLYEGRPAFRAFLGGGLGDRPKYPYEYPEIVRLEELILFIRSVMDLFDKHGDRKNKRHNRLKFLIQKIGIDEFLRLLKEQIEENKNIYPQFDCDAVYVETGKVDNPLPKAVDEDMDLWLKTNLIPQKQKDLFVVLVKLHLGNITTGKLREIGKIAEELSLSVRTTQDQNIAFVNVHRNSIQELYNLLKNAGLSEYGASTFLDITACPGSETCSLGITSSRDLSRAIYEKLPKDRETVEKLKGITIKISGCPNSCAHHHVASIGLHGIAVKENDTLIPAYVLHIGGNGSINREKIGYTGLKIPAKNVPEAVLELLRFYLKNSKDGESFEDFVERVEPENIFKHLEKYRKLQEGVDYQFDWGSDKQFSLEDLGTGECAGIIADRVEEALKEGERLLKQAETHLEKGQPEDAAVHVEKAVDIISSGLLIPFGVKAEGKDAREKFIEQIIGRKLVNERFLRLIDNQIKDYYELVQEGKEFYKESKEAYLRLRRETEEKKDKKEEKARKEFLDLRGVECPFNYVKAKYKLREMDIGSILVITIDGEESIRSVPQSLRDDGHEIIDIQETGDGVYNVIVRKR
;
A
#
# COMPACT_ATOMS: atom_id res chain seq x y z
N MET A 1 21.33 2.16 -16.08
CA MET A 1 21.49 0.99 -15.19
C MET A 1 21.91 1.49 -13.82
N ILE A 2 21.07 1.25 -12.80
CA ILE A 2 21.39 1.57 -11.40
C ILE A 2 22.47 0.57 -10.96
N LYS A 3 23.75 0.97 -11.01
CA LYS A 3 24.89 0.11 -10.62
C LYS A 3 24.91 -0.26 -9.13
N ASN A 4 24.12 0.42 -8.30
CA ASN A 4 23.93 0.14 -6.87
C ASN A 4 22.43 0.14 -6.62
N GLY A 5 21.89 -0.89 -5.99
CA GLY A 5 20.45 -1.07 -5.76
C GLY A 5 19.73 0.20 -5.25
N ILE A 6 18.43 0.31 -5.49
CA ILE A 6 17.59 1.46 -5.13
C ILE A 6 17.69 1.78 -3.63
N TYR A 7 17.88 0.76 -2.77
CA TYR A 7 17.95 0.92 -1.33
C TYR A 7 19.26 0.35 -0.78
N ARG A 8 20.12 1.23 -0.24
CA ARG A 8 21.48 0.87 0.22
C ARG A 8 21.55 0.27 1.61
N ASN A 9 20.56 0.52 2.46
CA ASN A 9 20.58 0.13 3.89
C ASN A 9 19.98 -1.27 4.16
N TYR A 10 19.70 -2.08 3.14
CA TYR A 10 19.02 -3.36 3.28
C TYR A 10 19.75 -4.35 4.22
N GLN A 11 21.07 -4.33 4.29
CA GLN A 11 21.83 -5.19 5.20
C GLN A 11 21.57 -4.85 6.67
N LYS A 12 21.37 -3.57 6.99
CA LYS A 12 20.94 -3.13 8.33
C LYS A 12 19.52 -3.64 8.63
N ASP A 13 18.63 -3.54 7.67
CA ASP A 13 17.26 -4.02 7.82
C ASP A 13 17.19 -5.55 7.98
N ILE A 14 18.05 -6.32 7.28
CA ILE A 14 18.15 -7.77 7.48
C ILE A 14 18.58 -8.09 8.91
N LYS A 15 19.66 -7.47 9.41
CA LYS A 15 20.14 -7.69 10.77
C LYS A 15 19.08 -7.34 11.83
N GLU A 16 18.37 -6.25 11.62
CA GLU A 16 17.31 -5.81 12.53
C GLU A 16 16.10 -6.75 12.45
N PHE A 17 15.73 -7.24 11.24
CA PHE A 17 14.68 -8.25 11.09
C PHE A 17 15.03 -9.53 11.85
N GLU A 18 16.24 -10.07 11.67
CA GLU A 18 16.68 -11.29 12.34
C GLU A 18 16.69 -11.14 13.85
N ARG A 19 17.14 -9.97 14.36
CA ARG A 19 17.10 -9.65 15.78
C ARG A 19 15.68 -9.61 16.31
N LEU A 20 14.80 -8.84 15.68
CA LEU A 20 13.40 -8.68 16.11
C LEU A 20 12.61 -9.99 15.98
N TYR A 21 12.88 -10.77 14.94
CA TYR A 21 12.25 -12.08 14.74
C TYR A 21 12.63 -13.07 15.84
N ARG A 22 13.91 -13.13 16.19
CA ARG A 22 14.40 -13.95 17.32
C ARG A 22 13.79 -13.49 18.64
N ASP A 23 13.84 -12.18 18.92
CA ASP A 23 13.27 -11.60 20.13
C ASP A 23 11.75 -11.85 20.24
N PHE A 24 11.05 -11.85 19.11
CA PHE A 24 9.63 -12.19 19.03
C PHE A 24 9.37 -13.67 19.35
N LEU A 25 10.13 -14.59 18.73
CA LEU A 25 10.01 -16.03 18.99
C LEU A 25 10.29 -16.40 20.46
N GLU A 26 11.22 -15.71 21.10
CA GLU A 26 11.59 -15.90 22.49
C GLU A 26 10.72 -15.08 23.47
N GLY A 27 9.69 -14.39 22.99
CA GLY A 27 8.78 -13.57 23.80
C GLY A 27 9.43 -12.33 24.44
N ARG A 28 10.57 -11.88 23.93
CA ARG A 28 11.28 -10.67 24.40
C ARG A 28 10.89 -9.38 23.67
N ALA A 29 10.28 -9.48 22.49
CA ALA A 29 9.78 -8.33 21.73
C ALA A 29 8.26 -8.37 21.66
N PHE A 30 7.64 -7.17 21.63
CA PHE A 30 6.22 -7.07 21.38
C PHE A 30 5.92 -7.40 19.90
N GLU A 31 4.80 -8.07 19.66
CA GLU A 31 4.31 -8.31 18.29
C GLU A 31 4.17 -6.99 17.51
N SER A 32 3.82 -5.88 18.19
CA SER A 32 3.67 -4.56 17.57
C SER A 32 4.96 -4.06 16.92
N ASP A 33 6.10 -4.23 17.59
CA ASP A 33 7.38 -3.72 17.10
C ASP A 33 7.87 -4.52 15.92
N PHE A 34 7.80 -5.85 16.03
CA PHE A 34 8.10 -6.76 14.92
C PHE A 34 7.17 -6.53 13.73
N LYS A 35 5.87 -6.34 13.98
CA LYS A 35 4.87 -6.06 12.97
C LYS A 35 5.13 -4.75 12.22
N ASN A 36 5.41 -3.66 12.95
CA ASN A 36 5.72 -2.37 12.33
C ASN A 36 6.96 -2.48 11.43
N PHE A 37 8.01 -3.14 11.92
CA PHE A 37 9.22 -3.33 11.15
C PHE A 37 8.98 -4.14 9.87
N ARG A 38 8.30 -5.30 9.94
CA ARG A 38 8.04 -6.12 8.76
C ARG A 38 7.13 -5.43 7.75
N LEU A 39 6.15 -4.62 8.22
CA LEU A 39 5.29 -3.85 7.33
C LEU A 39 6.07 -2.79 6.52
N THR A 40 7.01 -2.07 7.13
CA THR A 40 7.86 -1.10 6.41
C THR A 40 8.81 -1.78 5.43
N ASN A 41 9.11 -3.06 5.65
CA ASN A 41 9.91 -3.89 4.75
C ASN A 41 9.09 -4.74 3.75
N GLY A 42 7.83 -4.38 3.52
CA GLY A 42 7.01 -4.98 2.47
C GLY A 42 6.37 -6.33 2.82
N ILE A 43 6.41 -6.74 4.10
CA ILE A 43 5.93 -8.05 4.55
C ILE A 43 4.60 -7.88 5.27
N TYR A 44 3.56 -8.56 4.80
CA TYR A 44 2.20 -8.46 5.28
C TYR A 44 1.66 -9.82 5.70
N GLY A 45 1.11 -9.94 6.91
CA GLY A 45 0.44 -11.17 7.33
C GLY A 45 -0.81 -11.41 6.47
N GLN A 46 -0.98 -12.61 5.98
CA GLN A 46 -2.19 -12.98 5.24
C GLN A 46 -3.24 -13.62 6.17
N ARG A 47 -4.39 -14.03 5.60
CA ARG A 47 -5.48 -14.66 6.35
C ARG A 47 -5.04 -15.97 7.01
N GLN A 48 -4.26 -16.76 6.28
CA GLN A 48 -3.73 -18.03 6.78
C GLN A 48 -2.64 -17.78 7.81
N LYS A 49 -2.75 -18.45 8.93
CA LYS A 49 -1.78 -18.37 10.03
C LYS A 49 -0.39 -18.82 9.55
N ASP A 50 0.65 -18.13 10.02
CA ASP A 50 2.07 -18.43 9.76
C ASP A 50 2.51 -18.23 8.30
N PHE A 51 1.64 -17.65 7.45
CA PHE A 51 1.99 -17.27 6.08
C PHE A 51 1.91 -15.78 5.88
N TYR A 52 2.80 -15.28 5.01
CA TYR A 52 2.96 -13.86 4.74
C TYR A 52 2.98 -13.58 3.25
N MET A 53 2.56 -12.38 2.89
CA MET A 53 2.72 -11.80 1.57
C MET A 53 3.97 -10.91 1.58
N VAL A 54 4.86 -11.12 0.62
CA VAL A 54 6.00 -10.23 0.35
C VAL A 54 5.72 -9.41 -0.90
N ARG A 55 5.91 -8.10 -0.82
CA ARG A 55 5.71 -7.18 -1.94
C ARG A 55 7.04 -6.58 -2.37
N ILE A 56 7.37 -6.80 -3.64
CA ILE A 56 8.54 -6.27 -4.32
C ILE A 56 8.14 -4.96 -4.99
N LYS A 57 8.80 -3.88 -4.62
CA LYS A 57 8.59 -2.55 -5.20
C LYS A 57 9.28 -2.45 -6.55
N ILE A 58 8.52 -2.15 -7.61
CA ILE A 58 8.99 -1.99 -8.99
C ILE A 58 8.74 -0.53 -9.40
N PRO A 59 9.70 0.38 -9.25
CA PRO A 59 9.51 1.80 -9.57
C PRO A 59 9.11 2.01 -11.02
N ALA A 60 7.98 2.70 -11.23
CA ALA A 60 7.35 2.89 -12.55
C ALA A 60 7.05 1.58 -13.31
N GLY A 61 7.10 0.43 -12.65
CA GLY A 61 6.82 -0.88 -13.23
C GLY A 61 7.91 -1.46 -14.14
N VAL A 62 9.10 -0.85 -14.24
CA VAL A 62 10.14 -1.25 -15.20
C VAL A 62 10.98 -2.40 -14.67
N LEU A 63 11.14 -3.46 -15.48
CA LEU A 63 11.88 -4.68 -15.16
C LEU A 63 12.89 -5.02 -16.25
N THR A 64 14.05 -5.55 -15.83
CA THR A 64 15.04 -6.20 -16.74
C THR A 64 14.80 -7.71 -16.77
N PRO A 65 15.25 -8.42 -17.84
CA PRO A 65 15.18 -9.89 -17.88
C PRO A 65 15.83 -10.56 -16.68
N GLN A 66 17.00 -10.09 -16.21
CA GLN A 66 17.70 -10.62 -15.05
C GLN A 66 16.89 -10.48 -13.76
N GLN A 67 16.20 -9.33 -13.59
CA GLN A 67 15.29 -9.14 -12.46
C GLN A 67 14.11 -10.11 -12.53
N ILE A 68 13.58 -10.35 -13.71
CA ILE A 68 12.46 -11.28 -13.93
C ILE A 68 12.87 -12.71 -13.57
N TYR A 69 14.05 -13.16 -13.98
CA TYR A 69 14.57 -14.49 -13.64
C TYR A 69 14.72 -14.66 -12.13
N GLU A 70 15.37 -13.72 -11.46
CA GLU A 70 15.59 -13.80 -10.03
C GLU A 70 14.27 -13.74 -9.25
N ILE A 71 13.31 -12.90 -9.66
CA ILE A 71 11.97 -12.86 -9.09
C ILE A 71 11.29 -14.24 -9.23
N ALA A 72 11.39 -14.88 -10.40
CA ALA A 72 10.81 -16.20 -10.63
C ALA A 72 11.47 -17.27 -9.75
N ASP A 73 12.80 -17.25 -9.59
CA ASP A 73 13.55 -18.19 -8.75
C ASP A 73 13.16 -18.04 -7.26
N ILE A 74 12.99 -16.80 -6.78
CA ILE A 74 12.48 -16.53 -5.43
C ILE A 74 11.06 -17.10 -5.26
N GLY A 75 10.21 -16.99 -6.29
CA GLY A 75 8.86 -17.52 -6.25
C GLY A 75 8.80 -19.05 -6.14
N ASP A 76 9.68 -19.76 -6.84
CA ASP A 76 9.77 -21.22 -6.77
C ASP A 76 10.34 -21.71 -5.42
N GLU A 77 11.32 -21.00 -4.89
CA GLU A 77 12.02 -21.43 -3.68
C GLU A 77 11.23 -21.11 -2.39
N PHE A 78 10.57 -19.93 -2.33
CA PHE A 78 10.03 -19.41 -1.07
C PHE A 78 8.52 -19.20 -1.05
N SER A 79 7.81 -19.49 -2.15
CA SER A 79 6.39 -19.24 -2.30
C SER A 79 5.69 -20.43 -2.97
N ASN A 80 4.47 -20.24 -3.46
CA ASN A 80 3.72 -21.27 -4.17
C ASN A 80 3.94 -21.23 -5.71
N GLY A 81 4.98 -20.58 -6.21
CA GLY A 81 5.29 -20.51 -7.63
C GLY A 81 4.37 -19.60 -8.45
N VAL A 82 3.60 -18.71 -7.80
CA VAL A 82 2.70 -17.76 -8.48
C VAL A 82 3.02 -16.33 -8.06
N ALA A 83 3.48 -15.52 -9.01
CA ALA A 83 3.64 -14.07 -8.84
C ALA A 83 2.32 -13.36 -9.12
N HIS A 84 2.02 -12.30 -8.37
CA HIS A 84 0.85 -11.47 -8.56
C HIS A 84 1.26 -10.03 -8.89
N ILE A 85 0.89 -9.55 -10.08
CA ILE A 85 1.06 -8.15 -10.49
C ILE A 85 -0.03 -7.32 -9.83
N THR A 86 0.36 -6.21 -9.20
CA THR A 86 -0.58 -5.38 -8.45
C THR A 86 -1.04 -4.15 -9.23
N THR A 87 -2.15 -3.55 -8.82
CA THR A 87 -2.64 -2.26 -9.34
C THR A 87 -1.70 -1.07 -9.04
N ARG A 88 -0.56 -1.31 -8.37
CA ARG A 88 0.50 -0.30 -8.16
C ARG A 88 1.81 -0.68 -8.81
N GLN A 89 1.75 -1.52 -9.83
CA GLN A 89 2.91 -1.96 -10.60
C GLN A 89 3.95 -2.74 -9.78
N ASP A 90 3.59 -3.22 -8.57
CA ASP A 90 4.43 -4.09 -7.75
C ASP A 90 4.21 -5.56 -8.11
N ILE A 91 5.13 -6.42 -7.68
CA ILE A 91 4.95 -7.88 -7.68
C ILE A 91 4.80 -8.37 -6.25
N GLN A 92 3.87 -9.31 -6.03
CA GLN A 92 3.65 -9.95 -4.74
C GLN A 92 3.83 -11.45 -4.83
N TYR A 93 4.44 -12.01 -3.78
CA TYR A 93 4.38 -13.42 -3.47
C TYR A 93 3.56 -13.64 -2.21
N HIS A 94 2.69 -14.64 -2.27
CA HIS A 94 1.89 -15.14 -1.16
C HIS A 94 2.49 -16.44 -0.64
N TRP A 95 2.01 -16.93 0.50
CA TRP A 95 2.41 -18.21 1.10
C TRP A 95 3.88 -18.28 1.53
N VAL A 96 4.50 -17.13 1.82
CA VAL A 96 5.88 -17.03 2.28
C VAL A 96 5.93 -17.22 3.79
N LYS A 97 6.93 -17.98 4.28
CA LYS A 97 7.20 -18.15 5.71
C LYS A 97 8.18 -17.10 6.21
N LEU A 98 8.06 -16.69 7.49
CA LEU A 98 8.91 -15.66 8.10
C LEU A 98 10.41 -16.00 8.07
N GLU A 99 10.75 -17.26 8.25
CA GLU A 99 12.14 -17.74 8.26
C GLU A 99 12.90 -17.44 6.96
N ASN A 100 12.19 -17.28 5.83
CA ASN A 100 12.77 -17.06 4.51
C ASN A 100 12.94 -15.55 4.17
N ILE A 101 12.41 -14.66 4.99
CA ILE A 101 12.32 -13.22 4.67
C ILE A 101 13.69 -12.57 4.50
N SER A 102 14.66 -12.89 5.36
CA SER A 102 16.03 -12.33 5.26
C SER A 102 16.68 -12.64 3.92
N GLN A 103 16.50 -13.88 3.43
CA GLN A 103 17.05 -14.31 2.13
C GLN A 103 16.34 -13.60 0.98
N ILE A 104 15.01 -13.48 1.02
CA ILE A 104 14.23 -12.78 0.01
C ILE A 104 14.65 -11.30 -0.06
N ILE A 105 14.72 -10.60 1.09
CA ILE A 105 15.15 -9.20 1.13
C ILE A 105 16.55 -9.04 0.51
N LYS A 106 17.48 -9.94 0.87
CA LYS A 106 18.85 -9.91 0.33
C LYS A 106 18.84 -10.02 -1.19
N ARG A 107 18.26 -11.10 -1.74
CA ARG A 107 18.27 -11.42 -3.18
C ARG A 107 17.59 -10.32 -4.00
N ILE A 108 16.45 -9.78 -3.53
CA ILE A 108 15.74 -8.68 -4.20
C ILE A 108 16.60 -7.40 -4.25
N ASN A 109 17.35 -7.08 -3.18
CA ASN A 109 18.22 -5.91 -3.20
C ASN A 109 19.48 -6.11 -4.06
N GLU A 110 20.00 -7.34 -4.17
CA GLU A 110 21.15 -7.67 -5.03
C GLU A 110 20.86 -7.47 -6.52
N ILE A 111 19.59 -7.63 -6.95
CA ILE A 111 19.16 -7.31 -8.32
C ILE A 111 18.71 -5.85 -8.53
N GLY A 112 18.95 -4.99 -7.54
CA GLY A 112 18.63 -3.56 -7.63
C GLY A 112 17.18 -3.18 -7.35
N LEU A 113 16.34 -4.11 -6.90
CA LEU A 113 14.98 -3.86 -6.44
C LEU A 113 14.91 -3.80 -4.90
N THR A 114 13.74 -3.69 -4.32
CA THR A 114 13.57 -3.69 -2.87
C THR A 114 12.15 -4.03 -2.45
N THR A 115 11.99 -4.46 -1.19
CA THR A 115 10.71 -4.60 -0.51
C THR A 115 10.40 -3.41 0.41
N LYS A 116 11.39 -2.50 0.61
CA LYS A 116 11.27 -1.34 1.50
C LYS A 116 10.14 -0.40 1.09
N ASP A 117 9.38 0.08 2.06
CA ASP A 117 8.21 0.96 1.88
C ASP A 117 7.09 0.41 0.99
N ALA A 118 7.11 -0.88 0.67
CA ALA A 118 6.05 -1.48 -0.14
C ALA A 118 4.74 -1.71 0.65
N CYS A 119 4.81 -1.71 1.98
CA CYS A 119 3.65 -1.85 2.88
C CYS A 119 3.67 -0.78 4.00
N GLY A 120 2.80 -0.89 5.00
CA GLY A 120 2.78 0.00 6.17
C GLY A 120 2.29 1.43 5.89
N ASN A 121 2.60 2.31 6.81
CA ASN A 121 2.29 3.75 6.74
C ASN A 121 3.48 4.53 6.16
N THR A 122 3.81 4.22 4.93
CA THR A 122 5.01 4.71 4.21
C THR A 122 4.63 5.31 2.87
N LEU A 123 5.61 5.89 2.18
CA LEU A 123 5.51 6.25 0.76
C LEU A 123 5.50 4.96 -0.08
N ARG A 124 4.34 4.66 -0.65
CA ARG A 124 4.14 3.47 -1.50
C ARG A 124 4.87 3.61 -2.82
N ASN A 125 4.93 2.53 -3.60
CA ASN A 125 5.51 2.59 -4.94
C ASN A 125 4.93 3.78 -5.72
N ILE A 126 5.81 4.57 -6.33
CA ILE A 126 5.41 5.68 -7.20
C ILE A 126 5.07 5.09 -8.55
N THR A 127 3.81 5.22 -8.96
CA THR A 127 3.34 4.71 -10.23
C THR A 127 3.52 5.73 -11.33
N ALA A 128 3.87 5.26 -12.52
CA ALA A 128 3.89 6.06 -13.73
C ALA A 128 3.16 5.31 -14.86
N SER A 129 2.68 6.03 -15.86
CA SER A 129 2.11 5.38 -17.03
C SER A 129 3.12 4.38 -17.63
N TYR A 130 2.67 3.16 -17.91
CA TYR A 130 3.49 2.16 -18.59
C TYR A 130 3.83 2.54 -20.04
N LEU A 131 3.20 3.61 -20.56
CA LEU A 131 3.50 4.20 -21.87
C LEU A 131 4.56 5.31 -21.79
N SER A 132 5.17 5.56 -20.63
CA SER A 132 6.21 6.59 -20.50
C SER A 132 7.39 6.33 -21.44
N GLY A 133 7.86 7.35 -22.14
CA GLY A 133 8.91 7.31 -23.16
C GLY A 133 8.40 6.93 -24.56
N VAL A 134 7.15 6.44 -24.68
CA VAL A 134 6.61 5.91 -25.93
C VAL A 134 5.22 6.46 -26.30
N CYS A 135 4.57 7.18 -25.40
CA CYS A 135 3.25 7.77 -25.62
C CYS A 135 3.35 8.94 -26.64
N PRO A 136 2.49 8.97 -27.68
CA PRO A 136 2.50 10.04 -28.69
C PRO A 136 2.25 11.45 -28.13
N ASP A 137 1.51 11.55 -27.05
CA ASP A 137 1.13 12.83 -26.43
C ASP A 137 2.01 13.17 -25.20
N GLU A 138 3.13 12.45 -24.97
CA GLU A 138 4.01 12.65 -23.82
C GLU A 138 5.00 13.79 -24.04
N ILE A 139 5.16 14.62 -23.00
CA ILE A 139 6.07 15.79 -23.01
C ILE A 139 7.41 15.46 -22.34
N ILE A 140 7.39 14.60 -21.31
CA ILE A 140 8.57 14.21 -20.54
C ILE A 140 8.43 12.76 -20.08
N GLU A 141 9.54 12.00 -20.05
CA GLU A 141 9.56 10.61 -19.57
C GLU A 141 9.25 10.51 -18.07
N VAL A 142 7.97 10.52 -17.73
CA VAL A 142 7.50 10.48 -16.33
C VAL A 142 7.94 9.21 -15.56
N GLY A 143 8.23 8.11 -16.25
CA GLY A 143 8.77 6.91 -15.63
C GLY A 143 10.15 7.13 -15.01
N ARG A 144 11.04 7.86 -15.69
CA ARG A 144 12.36 8.25 -15.16
C ARG A 144 12.22 9.20 -13.98
N VAL A 145 11.31 10.16 -14.06
CA VAL A 145 10.98 11.07 -12.96
C VAL A 145 10.55 10.28 -11.73
N ALA A 146 9.60 9.34 -11.88
CA ALA A 146 9.11 8.50 -10.79
C ALA A 146 10.20 7.61 -10.17
N GLN A 147 11.08 7.03 -11.00
CA GLN A 147 12.22 6.24 -10.52
C GLN A 147 13.18 7.10 -9.70
N LYS A 148 13.55 8.29 -10.20
CA LYS A 148 14.46 9.21 -9.50
C LYS A 148 13.89 9.68 -8.15
N ILE A 149 12.60 10.03 -8.10
CA ILE A 149 11.94 10.39 -6.85
C ILE A 149 11.93 9.20 -5.88
N THR A 150 11.70 7.98 -6.38
CA THR A 150 11.76 6.77 -5.54
C THR A 150 13.15 6.60 -4.91
N GLU A 151 14.24 6.76 -5.68
CA GLU A 151 15.62 6.70 -5.16
C GLU A 151 15.88 7.72 -4.05
N LEU A 152 15.36 8.94 -4.22
CA LEU A 152 15.56 10.04 -3.27
C LEU A 152 14.76 9.87 -1.97
N LEU A 153 13.59 9.22 -2.03
CA LEU A 153 12.65 9.20 -0.92
C LEU A 153 12.52 7.84 -0.22
N ILE A 154 13.07 6.76 -0.75
CA ILE A 154 12.97 5.43 -0.16
C ILE A 154 13.61 5.39 1.23
N GLY A 155 12.89 4.82 2.21
CA GLY A 155 13.32 4.72 3.61
C GLY A 155 13.34 6.06 4.36
N LYS A 156 12.78 7.14 3.78
CA LYS A 156 12.77 8.46 4.43
C LYS A 156 11.48 8.72 5.22
N TYR A 157 10.38 8.04 4.90
CA TYR A 157 9.06 8.25 5.49
C TYR A 157 8.47 6.92 5.98
N GLU A 158 8.99 6.42 7.09
CA GLU A 158 8.65 5.08 7.63
C GLU A 158 7.43 5.08 8.56
N ASN A 159 7.00 6.24 9.06
CA ASN A 159 5.92 6.35 10.03
C ASN A 159 4.98 7.53 9.75
N LEU A 160 4.50 7.66 8.53
CA LEU A 160 3.46 8.63 8.19
C LEU A 160 2.14 8.32 8.94
N PRO A 161 1.22 9.28 9.08
CA PRO A 161 -0.11 9.01 9.64
C PRO A 161 -0.84 7.87 8.92
N ARG A 162 -0.62 7.74 7.59
CA ARG A 162 -1.14 6.66 6.75
C ARG A 162 -0.28 6.47 5.50
N LYS A 163 -0.49 5.33 4.78
CA LYS A 163 0.09 5.11 3.46
C LYS A 163 -0.10 6.31 2.55
N PHE A 164 0.98 6.72 1.88
CA PHE A 164 0.99 7.84 0.96
C PHE A 164 1.25 7.34 -0.47
N LYS A 165 0.51 7.86 -1.42
CA LYS A 165 0.53 7.40 -2.82
C LYS A 165 0.81 8.57 -3.76
N ILE A 166 1.73 8.38 -4.70
CA ILE A 166 2.03 9.34 -5.78
C ILE A 166 1.85 8.60 -7.11
N GLY A 167 1.31 9.31 -8.11
CA GLY A 167 1.14 8.78 -9.46
C GLY A 167 1.40 9.83 -10.53
N PHE A 168 2.03 9.42 -11.63
CA PHE A 168 2.33 10.24 -12.79
C PHE A 168 1.60 9.75 -14.03
N ALA A 169 0.87 10.62 -14.71
CA ALA A 169 0.35 10.40 -16.06
C ALA A 169 1.42 10.74 -17.10
N CYS A 170 1.46 10.05 -18.24
CA CYS A 170 2.27 10.49 -19.37
C CYS A 170 1.56 11.60 -20.19
N CYS A 171 0.23 11.55 -20.24
CA CYS A 171 -0.64 12.53 -20.87
C CYS A 171 -2.05 12.42 -20.30
N GLU A 172 -2.95 13.33 -20.70
CA GLU A 172 -4.33 13.37 -20.21
C GLU A 172 -5.10 12.06 -20.54
N LYS A 173 -4.95 11.54 -21.77
CA LYS A 173 -5.64 10.30 -22.20
C LYS A 173 -5.23 9.07 -21.41
N HIS A 174 -3.99 9.02 -20.92
CA HIS A 174 -3.42 7.90 -20.16
C HIS A 174 -3.16 8.30 -18.70
N SER A 175 -4.16 8.93 -18.08
CA SER A 175 -4.11 9.47 -16.73
C SER A 175 -4.92 8.68 -15.70
N PHE A 176 -5.40 7.48 -16.06
CA PHE A 176 -6.25 6.66 -15.21
C PHE A 176 -5.63 6.45 -13.82
N LEU A 177 -6.42 6.63 -12.76
CA LEU A 177 -6.06 6.61 -11.34
C LEU A 177 -5.14 7.72 -10.84
N VAL A 178 -4.55 8.55 -11.69
CA VAL A 178 -3.67 9.63 -11.23
C VAL A 178 -4.39 10.59 -10.30
N PRO A 179 -5.63 11.05 -10.58
CA PRO A 179 -6.40 11.93 -9.69
C PRO A 179 -6.66 11.32 -8.31
N PHE A 180 -6.76 10.01 -8.20
CA PHE A 180 -7.10 9.28 -6.97
C PHE A 180 -5.90 8.84 -6.13
N ASN A 181 -4.73 9.47 -6.32
CA ASN A 181 -3.58 9.37 -5.43
C ASN A 181 -3.59 10.49 -4.37
N ASP A 182 -2.73 10.43 -3.36
CA ASP A 182 -2.54 11.53 -2.42
C ASP A 182 -1.90 12.73 -3.11
N ILE A 183 -0.99 12.47 -4.09
CA ILE A 183 -0.56 13.45 -5.10
C ILE A 183 -0.63 12.77 -6.48
N GLY A 184 -1.29 13.41 -7.42
CA GLY A 184 -1.29 13.06 -8.85
C GLY A 184 -0.59 14.14 -9.68
N PHE A 185 0.17 13.75 -10.71
CA PHE A 185 0.85 14.68 -11.60
C PHE A 185 0.50 14.43 -13.06
N LEU A 186 0.17 15.54 -13.78
CA LEU A 186 0.00 15.56 -15.22
C LEU A 186 1.04 16.51 -15.81
N PRO A 187 1.94 16.06 -16.72
CA PRO A 187 2.91 16.94 -17.36
C PRO A 187 2.22 17.92 -18.31
N VAL A 188 2.71 19.15 -18.28
CA VAL A 188 2.28 20.26 -19.13
C VAL A 188 3.49 21.05 -19.61
N LEU A 189 3.35 21.79 -20.71
CA LEU A 189 4.32 22.79 -21.11
C LEU A 189 3.99 24.12 -20.41
N TYR A 190 4.94 24.64 -19.66
CA TYR A 190 4.84 25.94 -19.00
C TYR A 190 6.06 26.79 -19.34
N GLU A 191 5.87 27.94 -19.94
CA GLU A 191 6.96 28.81 -20.44
C GLU A 191 7.94 28.05 -21.37
N GLY A 192 7.42 27.14 -22.18
CA GLY A 192 8.21 26.31 -23.11
C GLY A 192 9.03 25.18 -22.47
N ARG A 193 8.86 24.91 -21.18
CA ARG A 193 9.52 23.85 -20.43
C ARG A 193 8.52 22.86 -19.82
N PRO A 194 8.88 21.59 -19.64
CA PRO A 194 8.04 20.66 -18.90
C PRO A 194 7.86 21.08 -17.45
N ALA A 195 6.61 21.02 -17.03
CA ALA A 195 6.17 21.25 -15.66
C ALA A 195 4.96 20.35 -15.38
N PHE A 196 4.34 20.46 -14.22
CA PHE A 196 3.25 19.59 -13.81
C PHE A 196 2.06 20.36 -13.24
N ARG A 197 0.86 20.00 -13.68
CA ARG A 197 -0.36 20.19 -12.90
C ARG A 197 -0.36 19.15 -11.79
N ALA A 198 -0.66 19.56 -10.57
CA ALA A 198 -0.69 18.68 -9.41
C ALA A 198 -2.11 18.55 -8.85
N PHE A 199 -2.49 17.33 -8.47
CA PHE A 199 -3.78 16.98 -7.91
C PHE A 199 -3.59 16.45 -6.50
N LEU A 200 -4.22 17.05 -5.49
CA LEU A 200 -3.99 16.82 -4.07
C LEU A 200 -5.19 16.15 -3.39
N GLY A 201 -4.93 15.22 -2.49
CA GLY A 201 -5.95 14.65 -1.60
C GLY A 201 -6.99 13.76 -2.27
N GLY A 202 -6.75 13.29 -3.48
CA GLY A 202 -7.58 12.26 -4.09
C GLY A 202 -7.45 10.92 -3.37
N GLY A 203 -8.46 10.06 -3.49
CA GLY A 203 -8.34 8.72 -2.96
C GLY A 203 -9.62 7.92 -2.88
N LEU A 204 -9.48 6.63 -3.14
CA LEU A 204 -10.53 5.63 -3.02
C LEU A 204 -10.58 5.05 -1.59
N GLY A 205 -11.19 3.90 -1.40
CA GLY A 205 -11.44 3.23 -0.12
C GLY A 205 -12.93 3.27 0.21
N ASP A 206 -13.32 3.07 1.45
CA ASP A 206 -14.72 3.08 1.87
C ASP A 206 -15.42 4.45 1.70
N ARG A 207 -14.63 5.53 1.65
CA ARG A 207 -15.10 6.91 1.42
C ARG A 207 -14.27 7.57 0.33
N PRO A 208 -14.59 7.35 -0.95
CA PRO A 208 -13.86 7.94 -2.06
C PRO A 208 -13.99 9.46 -2.06
N LYS A 209 -12.93 10.16 -2.48
CA LYS A 209 -12.88 11.62 -2.60
C LYS A 209 -12.20 12.03 -3.90
N TYR A 210 -12.77 13.04 -4.54
CA TYR A 210 -12.14 13.73 -5.66
C TYR A 210 -10.89 14.47 -5.19
N PRO A 211 -9.89 14.66 -6.07
CA PRO A 211 -8.74 15.50 -5.79
C PRO A 211 -9.11 16.98 -5.81
N TYR A 212 -8.23 17.79 -5.25
CA TYR A 212 -8.18 19.24 -5.48
C TYR A 212 -7.01 19.54 -6.41
N GLU A 213 -7.24 20.28 -7.49
CA GLU A 213 -6.16 20.76 -8.32
C GLU A 213 -5.38 21.87 -7.59
N TYR A 214 -4.05 21.74 -7.54
CA TYR A 214 -3.18 22.78 -7.00
C TYR A 214 -3.20 23.97 -7.95
N PRO A 215 -3.42 25.22 -7.47
CA PRO A 215 -3.66 26.36 -8.34
C PRO A 215 -2.43 26.84 -9.14
N GLU A 216 -1.23 26.45 -8.71
CA GLU A 216 0.01 26.86 -9.37
C GLU A 216 0.62 25.66 -10.12
N ILE A 217 1.42 25.97 -11.16
CA ILE A 217 2.16 24.96 -11.90
C ILE A 217 3.43 24.61 -11.12
N VAL A 218 3.67 23.32 -10.92
CA VAL A 218 4.88 22.80 -10.28
C VAL A 218 5.96 22.61 -11.34
N ARG A 219 7.02 23.40 -11.30
CA ARG A 219 8.15 23.28 -12.24
C ARG A 219 8.92 21.98 -11.96
N LEU A 220 9.61 21.44 -12.97
CA LEU A 220 10.35 20.19 -12.83
C LEU A 220 11.41 20.27 -11.72
N GLU A 221 12.17 21.37 -11.67
CA GLU A 221 13.20 21.61 -10.66
C GLU A 221 12.66 21.75 -9.24
N GLU A 222 11.40 22.12 -9.07
CA GLU A 222 10.71 22.28 -7.77
C GLU A 222 9.97 21.00 -7.32
N LEU A 223 9.94 19.96 -8.16
CA LEU A 223 9.09 18.78 -7.95
C LEU A 223 9.38 18.06 -6.64
N ILE A 224 10.64 17.86 -6.28
CA ILE A 224 11.01 17.19 -5.02
C ILE A 224 10.70 18.07 -3.80
N LEU A 225 10.89 19.38 -3.92
CA LEU A 225 10.53 20.35 -2.89
C LEU A 225 9.02 20.31 -2.62
N PHE A 226 8.20 20.35 -3.67
CA PHE A 226 6.75 20.27 -3.57
C PHE A 226 6.29 18.97 -2.92
N ILE A 227 6.75 17.81 -3.42
CA ILE A 227 6.38 16.50 -2.89
C ILE A 227 6.71 16.38 -1.40
N ARG A 228 7.94 16.76 -1.02
CA ARG A 228 8.36 16.69 0.39
C ARG A 228 7.57 17.65 1.26
N SER A 229 7.28 18.85 0.80
CA SER A 229 6.47 19.81 1.55
C SER A 229 5.06 19.30 1.83
N VAL A 230 4.41 18.66 0.85
CA VAL A 230 3.10 18.01 1.07
C VAL A 230 3.23 16.84 2.05
N MET A 231 4.29 16.04 1.96
CA MET A 231 4.49 14.89 2.85
C MET A 231 4.83 15.32 4.28
N ASP A 232 5.68 16.34 4.46
CA ASP A 232 6.05 16.90 5.76
C ASP A 232 4.83 17.55 6.44
N LEU A 233 4.01 18.29 5.67
CA LEU A 233 2.74 18.84 6.15
C LEU A 233 1.78 17.73 6.60
N PHE A 234 1.66 16.66 5.83
CA PHE A 234 0.85 15.51 6.18
C PHE A 234 1.39 14.77 7.41
N ASP A 235 2.70 14.64 7.55
CA ASP A 235 3.35 14.03 8.71
C ASP A 235 3.10 14.82 10.00
N LYS A 236 3.17 16.15 9.90
CA LYS A 236 3.00 17.13 10.98
C LYS A 236 1.52 17.22 11.47
N HIS A 237 0.56 17.26 10.55
CA HIS A 237 -0.85 17.57 10.82
C HIS A 237 -1.83 16.40 10.63
N GLY A 238 -1.39 15.29 10.05
CA GLY A 238 -2.23 14.12 9.81
C GLY A 238 -2.68 13.44 11.11
N ASP A 239 -3.91 12.99 11.15
CA ASP A 239 -4.49 12.33 12.32
C ASP A 239 -3.88 10.93 12.50
N ARG A 240 -3.11 10.72 13.56
CA ARG A 240 -2.53 9.41 13.91
C ARG A 240 -3.45 8.57 14.80
N LYS A 241 -4.50 9.18 15.39
CA LYS A 241 -5.40 8.52 16.33
C LYS A 241 -6.58 7.86 15.62
N ASN A 242 -7.17 8.54 14.63
CA ASN A 242 -8.33 8.02 13.90
C ASN A 242 -7.93 7.32 12.61
N LYS A 243 -7.67 6.03 12.67
CA LYS A 243 -7.16 5.22 11.53
C LYS A 243 -8.12 5.06 10.37
N ARG A 244 -9.41 5.30 10.56
CA ARG A 244 -10.40 5.30 9.47
C ARG A 244 -10.36 6.60 8.66
N HIS A 245 -9.88 7.71 9.27
CA HIS A 245 -9.89 9.05 8.68
C HIS A 245 -8.50 9.73 8.72
N ASN A 246 -7.44 8.99 8.45
CA ASN A 246 -6.06 9.47 8.61
C ASN A 246 -5.27 9.59 7.30
N ARG A 247 -5.89 9.49 6.11
CA ARG A 247 -5.24 9.82 4.84
C ARG A 247 -5.28 11.33 4.56
N LEU A 248 -4.39 11.79 3.64
CA LEU A 248 -4.30 13.20 3.24
C LEU A 248 -5.66 13.82 2.91
N LYS A 249 -6.53 13.11 2.18
CA LYS A 249 -7.89 13.59 1.84
C LYS A 249 -8.74 13.95 3.07
N PHE A 250 -8.54 13.29 4.20
CA PHE A 250 -9.26 13.60 5.43
C PHE A 250 -8.64 14.76 6.20
N LEU A 251 -7.31 14.95 6.11
CA LEU A 251 -6.67 16.16 6.61
C LEU A 251 -7.23 17.39 5.88
N ILE A 252 -7.21 17.37 4.54
CA ILE A 252 -7.76 18.47 3.72
C ILE A 252 -9.25 18.70 4.04
N GLN A 253 -10.04 17.64 4.17
CA GLN A 253 -11.46 17.78 4.54
C GLN A 253 -11.65 18.40 5.93
N LYS A 254 -10.77 18.09 6.89
CA LYS A 254 -10.86 18.59 8.28
C LYS A 254 -10.54 20.07 8.41
N ILE A 255 -9.50 20.54 7.72
CA ILE A 255 -9.02 21.93 7.85
C ILE A 255 -9.52 22.85 6.72
N GLY A 256 -10.07 22.29 5.65
CA GLY A 256 -10.44 23.01 4.42
C GLY A 256 -9.27 23.12 3.45
N ILE A 257 -9.58 23.27 2.14
CA ILE A 257 -8.56 23.37 1.10
C ILE A 257 -7.76 24.68 1.20
N ASP A 258 -8.41 25.79 1.49
CA ASP A 258 -7.76 27.10 1.55
C ASP A 258 -6.69 27.13 2.67
N GLU A 259 -7.03 26.62 3.85
CA GLU A 259 -6.09 26.52 4.97
C GLU A 259 -4.99 25.53 4.67
N PHE A 260 -5.29 24.40 4.01
CA PHE A 260 -4.27 23.45 3.58
C PHE A 260 -3.28 24.09 2.60
N LEU A 261 -3.74 24.86 1.61
CA LEU A 261 -2.89 25.56 0.63
C LEU A 261 -2.04 26.65 1.31
N ARG A 262 -2.61 27.39 2.28
CA ARG A 262 -1.87 28.37 3.07
C ARG A 262 -0.71 27.72 3.82
N LEU A 263 -0.98 26.62 4.56
CA LEU A 263 0.03 25.87 5.28
C LEU A 263 1.06 25.21 4.34
N LEU A 264 0.63 24.74 3.17
CA LEU A 264 1.53 24.18 2.16
C LEU A 264 2.51 25.23 1.65
N LYS A 265 2.05 26.44 1.40
CA LYS A 265 2.91 27.55 0.97
C LYS A 265 3.96 27.88 2.04
N GLU A 266 3.58 27.93 3.30
CA GLU A 266 4.50 28.12 4.42
C GLU A 266 5.53 26.98 4.49
N GLN A 267 5.07 25.73 4.36
CA GLN A 267 5.96 24.56 4.41
C GLN A 267 6.93 24.53 3.20
N ILE A 268 6.52 24.97 2.02
CA ILE A 268 7.41 25.13 0.85
C ILE A 268 8.50 26.16 1.15
N GLU A 269 8.15 27.33 1.72
CA GLU A 269 9.14 28.36 2.10
C GLU A 269 10.13 27.83 3.16
N GLU A 270 9.65 27.13 4.19
CA GLU A 270 10.52 26.48 5.19
C GLU A 270 11.51 25.49 4.55
N ASN A 271 11.04 24.74 3.54
CA ASN A 271 11.78 23.67 2.91
C ASN A 271 12.74 24.11 1.80
N LYS A 272 12.63 25.35 1.26
CA LYS A 272 13.44 25.83 0.12
C LYS A 272 14.95 25.67 0.31
N ASN A 273 15.44 25.91 1.52
CA ASN A 273 16.87 25.82 1.83
C ASN A 273 17.29 24.42 2.30
N ILE A 274 16.32 23.52 2.54
CA ILE A 274 16.58 22.18 3.05
C ILE A 274 16.72 21.17 1.91
N TYR A 275 15.88 21.32 0.87
CA TYR A 275 15.84 20.37 -0.24
C TYR A 275 16.45 20.97 -1.51
N PRO A 276 17.40 20.23 -2.14
CA PRO A 276 18.02 20.71 -3.38
C PRO A 276 17.01 20.75 -4.52
N GLN A 277 17.33 21.50 -5.55
CA GLN A 277 16.59 21.44 -6.81
C GLN A 277 16.59 19.99 -7.34
N PHE A 278 15.47 19.60 -7.92
CA PHE A 278 15.34 18.28 -8.51
C PHE A 278 16.08 18.26 -9.85
N ASP A 279 17.09 17.40 -9.93
CA ASP A 279 17.82 17.10 -11.15
C ASP A 279 17.48 15.68 -11.63
N CYS A 280 17.03 15.59 -12.84
CA CYS A 280 16.63 14.33 -13.44
C CYS A 280 16.98 14.33 -14.92
N ASP A 281 17.70 13.29 -15.38
CA ASP A 281 17.98 13.00 -16.79
C ASP A 281 16.71 12.62 -17.57
N ALA A 282 15.56 13.14 -17.19
CA ALA A 282 14.31 12.91 -17.89
C ALA A 282 14.38 13.56 -19.26
N VAL A 283 14.25 12.74 -20.29
CA VAL A 283 14.35 13.20 -21.67
C VAL A 283 13.09 14.03 -22.00
N TYR A 284 13.31 15.24 -22.49
CA TYR A 284 12.26 16.02 -23.16
C TYR A 284 11.89 15.29 -24.44
N VAL A 285 10.61 15.12 -24.65
CA VAL A 285 10.14 14.36 -25.78
C VAL A 285 9.41 15.30 -26.73
N GLU A 286 9.86 15.33 -27.98
CA GLU A 286 9.08 15.96 -29.02
C GLU A 286 7.77 15.19 -29.21
N THR A 287 6.65 15.89 -29.06
CA THR A 287 5.33 15.35 -29.37
C THR A 287 5.19 15.17 -30.87
N GLY A 288 4.86 13.97 -31.31
CA GLY A 288 4.68 13.70 -32.74
C GLY A 288 3.75 12.51 -32.96
N LYS A 289 2.69 12.72 -33.76
CA LYS A 289 1.87 11.61 -34.25
C LYS A 289 2.60 10.97 -35.43
N VAL A 290 3.06 9.75 -35.24
CA VAL A 290 3.50 8.87 -36.32
C VAL A 290 2.33 7.97 -36.67
N ASP A 291 2.05 7.83 -37.95
CA ASP A 291 1.10 6.84 -38.45
C ASP A 291 1.72 5.43 -38.34
N ASN A 292 1.25 4.66 -37.38
CA ASN A 292 1.65 3.28 -37.12
C ASN A 292 0.42 2.36 -37.30
N PRO A 293 0.00 2.07 -38.53
CA PRO A 293 -1.11 1.14 -38.77
C PRO A 293 -0.79 -0.25 -38.22
N LEU A 294 -1.80 -0.96 -37.74
CA LEU A 294 -1.62 -2.32 -37.22
C LEU A 294 -1.09 -3.25 -38.34
N PRO A 295 -0.22 -4.23 -38.00
CA PRO A 295 0.21 -5.24 -38.95
C PRO A 295 -0.96 -6.12 -39.41
N LYS A 296 -0.77 -6.87 -40.50
CA LYS A 296 -1.75 -7.83 -40.97
C LYS A 296 -1.75 -9.06 -40.06
N ALA A 297 -2.94 -9.49 -39.67
CA ALA A 297 -3.15 -10.75 -38.95
C ALA A 297 -3.02 -11.97 -39.89
N VAL A 298 -2.65 -13.12 -39.36
CA VAL A 298 -2.59 -14.40 -40.06
C VAL A 298 -3.85 -15.24 -39.84
N ASP A 299 -4.55 -15.01 -38.72
CA ASP A 299 -5.81 -15.66 -38.36
C ASP A 299 -6.71 -14.69 -37.58
N GLU A 300 -7.95 -15.14 -37.28
CA GLU A 300 -8.94 -14.32 -36.54
C GLU A 300 -8.53 -14.03 -35.08
N ASP A 301 -7.92 -14.99 -34.41
CA ASP A 301 -7.44 -14.81 -33.03
C ASP A 301 -6.35 -13.75 -32.97
N MET A 302 -5.40 -13.78 -33.92
CA MET A 302 -4.37 -12.75 -34.01
C MET A 302 -4.97 -11.40 -34.39
N ASP A 303 -5.99 -11.32 -35.25
CA ASP A 303 -6.61 -10.05 -35.60
C ASP A 303 -7.23 -9.38 -34.35
N LEU A 304 -7.95 -10.15 -33.55
CA LEU A 304 -8.54 -9.64 -32.31
C LEU A 304 -7.46 -9.28 -31.28
N TRP A 305 -6.39 -10.08 -31.18
CA TRP A 305 -5.23 -9.79 -30.34
C TRP A 305 -4.53 -8.49 -30.77
N LEU A 306 -4.30 -8.28 -32.08
CA LEU A 306 -3.73 -7.02 -32.59
C LEU A 306 -4.59 -5.80 -32.22
N LYS A 307 -5.92 -5.93 -32.26
CA LYS A 307 -6.84 -4.83 -31.96
C LYS A 307 -6.97 -4.51 -30.49
N THR A 308 -6.73 -5.47 -29.61
CA THR A 308 -6.94 -5.33 -28.17
C THR A 308 -5.65 -5.24 -27.36
N ASN A 309 -4.56 -5.85 -27.84
CA ASN A 309 -3.32 -5.95 -27.07
C ASN A 309 -2.17 -5.07 -27.62
N LEU A 310 -2.29 -4.51 -28.84
CA LEU A 310 -1.28 -3.63 -29.41
C LEU A 310 -1.65 -2.16 -29.27
N ILE A 311 -0.65 -1.36 -28.88
CA ILE A 311 -0.76 0.09 -28.80
C ILE A 311 0.36 0.70 -29.65
N PRO A 312 0.06 1.51 -30.68
CA PRO A 312 1.08 2.21 -31.45
C PRO A 312 1.88 3.17 -30.58
N GLN A 313 3.21 3.19 -30.75
CA GLN A 313 4.09 4.14 -30.09
C GLN A 313 4.27 5.41 -30.95
N LYS A 314 4.84 6.47 -30.36
CA LYS A 314 5.27 7.68 -31.10
C LYS A 314 6.44 7.40 -32.05
N GLN A 315 7.24 6.37 -31.78
CA GLN A 315 8.34 5.95 -32.66
C GLN A 315 7.76 5.14 -33.81
N LYS A 316 8.25 5.42 -35.02
CA LYS A 316 7.81 4.74 -36.23
C LYS A 316 8.08 3.24 -36.16
N ASP A 317 7.12 2.44 -36.59
CA ASP A 317 7.16 0.98 -36.64
C ASP A 317 7.37 0.29 -35.28
N LEU A 318 7.18 1.00 -34.17
CA LEU A 318 7.26 0.43 -32.82
C LEU A 318 5.87 0.39 -32.14
N PHE A 319 5.68 -0.64 -31.32
CA PHE A 319 4.43 -0.90 -30.59
C PHE A 319 4.71 -1.29 -29.14
N VAL A 320 3.74 -1.03 -28.28
CA VAL A 320 3.58 -1.68 -26.99
C VAL A 320 2.67 -2.87 -27.15
N VAL A 321 3.06 -4.01 -26.60
CA VAL A 321 2.27 -5.24 -26.59
C VAL A 321 1.88 -5.59 -25.17
N LEU A 322 0.58 -5.63 -24.89
CA LEU A 322 0.05 -6.03 -23.60
C LEU A 322 -0.09 -7.56 -23.56
N VAL A 323 0.49 -8.15 -22.51
CA VAL A 323 0.26 -9.56 -22.15
C VAL A 323 -0.79 -9.55 -21.05
N LYS A 324 -2.02 -9.95 -21.41
CA LYS A 324 -3.13 -10.05 -20.47
C LYS A 324 -2.88 -11.18 -19.48
N LEU A 325 -2.95 -10.87 -18.20
CA LEU A 325 -2.81 -11.83 -17.12
C LEU A 325 -4.14 -12.01 -16.40
N HIS A 326 -4.61 -13.25 -16.35
CA HIS A 326 -5.85 -13.53 -15.63
C HIS A 326 -5.70 -13.18 -14.13
N LEU A 327 -6.42 -12.17 -13.66
CA LEU A 327 -6.41 -11.68 -12.27
C LEU A 327 -5.02 -11.21 -11.79
N GLY A 328 -4.17 -10.79 -12.71
CA GLY A 328 -2.80 -10.37 -12.41
C GLY A 328 -1.85 -11.48 -11.97
N ASN A 329 -2.24 -12.76 -12.10
CA ASN A 329 -1.45 -13.90 -11.67
C ASN A 329 -0.64 -14.48 -12.83
N ILE A 330 0.61 -14.81 -12.57
CA ILE A 330 1.50 -15.49 -13.51
C ILE A 330 2.34 -16.52 -12.76
N THR A 331 2.42 -17.76 -13.30
CA THR A 331 3.34 -18.76 -12.73
C THR A 331 4.78 -18.37 -12.98
N THR A 332 5.68 -18.78 -12.09
CA THR A 332 7.13 -18.53 -12.21
C THR A 332 7.70 -19.04 -13.53
N GLY A 333 7.22 -20.19 -14.02
CA GLY A 333 7.58 -20.73 -15.34
C GLY A 333 7.21 -19.77 -16.47
N LYS A 334 5.97 -19.27 -16.50
CA LYS A 334 5.53 -18.27 -17.49
C LYS A 334 6.24 -16.94 -17.34
N LEU A 335 6.57 -16.54 -16.11
CA LEU A 335 7.34 -15.32 -15.85
C LEU A 335 8.76 -15.43 -16.43
N ARG A 336 9.40 -16.59 -16.34
CA ARG A 336 10.69 -16.84 -17.02
C ARG A 336 10.56 -16.76 -18.55
N GLU A 337 9.46 -17.28 -19.13
CA GLU A 337 9.23 -17.12 -20.57
C GLU A 337 9.11 -15.63 -20.97
N ILE A 338 8.45 -14.78 -20.17
CA ILE A 338 8.48 -13.31 -20.36
C ILE A 338 9.92 -12.78 -20.38
N GLY A 339 10.77 -13.21 -19.44
CA GLY A 339 12.19 -12.82 -19.38
C GLY A 339 12.97 -13.25 -20.62
N LYS A 340 12.80 -14.50 -21.06
CA LYS A 340 13.46 -15.03 -22.27
C LYS A 340 13.03 -14.30 -23.54
N ILE A 341 11.74 -14.09 -23.73
CA ILE A 341 11.21 -13.33 -24.87
C ILE A 341 11.75 -11.91 -24.88
N ALA A 342 11.81 -11.26 -23.71
CA ALA A 342 12.36 -9.91 -23.59
C ALA A 342 13.84 -9.85 -23.94
N GLU A 343 14.63 -10.85 -23.55
CA GLU A 343 16.05 -10.96 -23.85
C GLU A 343 16.29 -11.26 -25.33
N GLU A 344 15.58 -12.24 -25.89
CA GLU A 344 15.68 -12.67 -27.29
C GLU A 344 15.35 -11.53 -28.26
N LEU A 345 14.26 -10.82 -28.02
CA LEU A 345 13.81 -9.73 -28.88
C LEU A 345 14.29 -8.34 -28.43
N SER A 346 15.16 -8.27 -27.41
CA SER A 346 15.70 -7.02 -26.84
C SER A 346 14.62 -6.02 -26.41
N LEU A 347 13.56 -6.50 -25.76
CA LEU A 347 12.39 -5.71 -25.35
C LEU A 347 12.53 -5.18 -23.92
N SER A 348 11.92 -4.03 -23.66
CA SER A 348 11.70 -3.54 -22.31
C SER A 348 10.39 -4.11 -21.74
N VAL A 349 10.43 -4.54 -20.47
CA VAL A 349 9.26 -5.12 -19.79
C VAL A 349 8.74 -4.15 -18.73
N ARG A 350 7.41 -4.00 -18.65
CA ARG A 350 6.77 -3.18 -17.63
C ARG A 350 5.56 -3.89 -17.04
N THR A 351 5.36 -3.74 -15.74
CA THR A 351 4.09 -4.08 -15.09
C THR A 351 3.11 -2.92 -15.25
N THR A 352 1.81 -3.23 -15.42
CA THR A 352 0.77 -2.21 -15.62
C THR A 352 -0.13 -2.04 -14.39
N GLN A 353 -0.87 -0.94 -14.33
CA GLN A 353 -1.84 -0.68 -13.26
C GLN A 353 -3.12 -1.53 -13.39
N ASP A 354 -3.34 -2.14 -14.56
CA ASP A 354 -4.43 -3.10 -14.80
C ASP A 354 -4.00 -4.55 -14.55
N GLN A 355 -2.89 -4.74 -13.80
CA GLN A 355 -2.36 -6.05 -13.39
C GLN A 355 -1.82 -6.91 -14.54
N ASN A 356 -1.40 -6.29 -15.62
CA ASN A 356 -0.82 -6.94 -16.80
C ASN A 356 0.69 -6.70 -16.92
N ILE A 357 1.31 -7.32 -17.92
CA ILE A 357 2.67 -7.05 -18.36
C ILE A 357 2.62 -6.38 -19.74
N ALA A 358 3.53 -5.44 -19.98
CA ALA A 358 3.71 -4.79 -21.27
C ALA A 358 5.12 -5.00 -21.79
N PHE A 359 5.26 -5.47 -23.02
CA PHE A 359 6.48 -5.34 -23.80
C PHE A 359 6.49 -4.00 -24.52
N VAL A 360 7.59 -3.29 -24.44
CA VAL A 360 7.75 -1.95 -25.03
C VAL A 360 8.89 -1.99 -26.05
N ASN A 361 8.77 -1.20 -27.12
CA ASN A 361 9.67 -1.13 -28.26
C ASN A 361 9.63 -2.39 -29.15
N VAL A 362 8.46 -2.99 -29.30
CA VAL A 362 8.26 -4.13 -30.20
C VAL A 362 8.22 -3.62 -31.64
N HIS A 363 9.20 -4.02 -32.42
CA HIS A 363 9.27 -3.64 -33.84
C HIS A 363 8.19 -4.36 -34.65
N ARG A 364 7.59 -3.68 -35.62
CA ARG A 364 6.54 -4.22 -36.53
C ARG A 364 6.87 -5.61 -37.08
N ASN A 365 8.11 -5.82 -37.52
CA ASN A 365 8.54 -7.08 -38.12
C ASN A 365 8.64 -8.24 -37.10
N SER A 366 8.79 -7.95 -35.81
CA SER A 366 8.86 -8.95 -34.73
C SER A 366 7.51 -9.30 -34.12
N ILE A 367 6.42 -8.62 -34.52
CA ILE A 367 5.09 -8.84 -33.89
C ILE A 367 4.58 -10.25 -34.11
N GLN A 368 4.74 -10.80 -35.34
CA GLN A 368 4.33 -12.18 -35.63
C GLN A 368 5.12 -13.20 -34.81
N GLU A 369 6.44 -12.99 -34.70
CA GLU A 369 7.33 -13.83 -33.91
C GLU A 369 6.97 -13.75 -32.42
N LEU A 370 6.79 -12.55 -31.88
CA LEU A 370 6.35 -12.33 -30.50
C LEU A 370 4.99 -13.01 -30.22
N TYR A 371 4.01 -12.87 -31.13
CA TYR A 371 2.72 -13.56 -31.00
C TYR A 371 2.89 -15.09 -30.89
N ASN A 372 3.74 -15.68 -31.76
CA ASN A 372 4.02 -17.12 -31.73
C ASN A 372 4.70 -17.56 -30.44
N LEU A 373 5.70 -16.80 -29.96
CA LEU A 373 6.38 -17.07 -28.70
C LEU A 373 5.41 -16.99 -27.52
N LEU A 374 4.55 -15.97 -27.47
CA LEU A 374 3.51 -15.84 -26.48
C LEU A 374 2.47 -16.97 -26.56
N LYS A 375 2.09 -17.40 -27.76
CA LYS A 375 1.16 -18.50 -27.97
C LYS A 375 1.71 -19.82 -27.44
N ASN A 376 2.98 -20.09 -27.70
CA ASN A 376 3.70 -21.27 -27.19
C ASN A 376 3.78 -21.27 -25.65
N ALA A 377 3.95 -20.10 -25.04
CA ALA A 377 3.95 -19.91 -23.59
C ALA A 377 2.53 -19.88 -22.96
N GLY A 378 1.46 -19.92 -23.77
CA GLY A 378 0.08 -19.76 -23.30
C GLY A 378 -0.20 -18.38 -22.71
N LEU A 379 0.34 -17.32 -23.35
CA LEU A 379 0.28 -15.91 -22.96
C LEU A 379 -0.25 -14.98 -24.07
N SER A 380 -0.77 -15.53 -25.17
CA SER A 380 -1.29 -14.78 -26.33
C SER A 380 -2.79 -14.47 -26.24
N GLU A 381 -3.36 -14.46 -25.03
CA GLU A 381 -4.78 -14.20 -24.86
C GLU A 381 -5.12 -12.76 -25.24
N TYR A 382 -6.15 -12.57 -26.08
CA TYR A 382 -6.66 -11.27 -26.49
C TYR A 382 -7.52 -10.60 -25.42
N GLY A 383 -7.93 -9.37 -25.63
CA GLY A 383 -8.87 -8.64 -24.80
C GLY A 383 -8.25 -7.84 -23.68
N ALA A 384 -6.93 -7.55 -23.71
CA ALA A 384 -6.31 -6.61 -22.80
C ALA A 384 -7.00 -5.23 -22.91
N SER A 385 -7.18 -4.54 -21.79
CA SER A 385 -7.88 -3.24 -21.70
C SER A 385 -9.33 -3.24 -22.22
N THR A 386 -9.99 -4.40 -22.19
CA THR A 386 -11.42 -4.54 -22.49
C THR A 386 -12.17 -5.07 -21.26
N PHE A 387 -13.49 -5.26 -21.38
CA PHE A 387 -14.31 -5.90 -20.32
C PHE A 387 -13.86 -7.35 -19.99
N LEU A 388 -13.10 -8.01 -20.88
CA LEU A 388 -12.50 -9.32 -20.64
C LEU A 388 -11.26 -9.24 -19.71
N ASP A 389 -10.74 -8.03 -19.47
CA ASP A 389 -9.57 -7.79 -18.61
C ASP A 389 -10.02 -7.37 -17.21
N ILE A 390 -10.57 -8.32 -16.46
CA ILE A 390 -11.13 -8.06 -15.13
C ILE A 390 -10.03 -7.84 -14.12
N THR A 391 -10.01 -6.68 -13.50
CA THR A 391 -9.09 -6.38 -12.38
C THR A 391 -9.71 -6.83 -11.07
N ALA A 392 -9.02 -7.68 -10.29
CA ALA A 392 -9.50 -8.13 -8.98
C ALA A 392 -8.42 -8.07 -7.90
N CYS A 393 -8.82 -7.76 -6.66
CA CYS A 393 -7.93 -7.92 -5.51
C CYS A 393 -7.95 -9.38 -5.03
N PRO A 394 -7.03 -9.80 -4.11
CA PRO A 394 -7.04 -11.17 -3.58
C PRO A 394 -8.34 -11.58 -2.85
N GLY A 395 -9.12 -10.61 -2.33
CA GLY A 395 -10.33 -10.92 -1.58
C GLY A 395 -10.08 -11.81 -0.37
N SER A 396 -11.06 -12.65 -0.02
CA SER A 396 -10.98 -13.58 1.10
C SER A 396 -10.00 -14.75 0.88
N GLU A 397 -9.43 -14.91 -0.31
CA GLU A 397 -8.46 -15.96 -0.59
C GLU A 397 -7.21 -15.84 0.30
N THR A 398 -6.61 -14.65 0.41
CA THR A 398 -5.42 -14.43 1.24
C THR A 398 -5.47 -13.15 2.09
N CYS A 399 -6.38 -12.22 1.82
CA CYS A 399 -6.46 -10.97 2.55
C CYS A 399 -7.30 -11.11 3.82
N SER A 400 -6.74 -10.79 4.99
CA SER A 400 -7.46 -10.82 6.27
C SER A 400 -8.64 -9.84 6.35
N LEU A 401 -8.67 -8.79 5.51
CA LEU A 401 -9.79 -7.84 5.38
C LEU A 401 -10.82 -8.23 4.33
N GLY A 402 -10.55 -9.24 3.51
CA GLY A 402 -11.44 -9.69 2.45
C GLY A 402 -12.73 -10.25 3.03
N ILE A 403 -13.88 -9.67 2.68
CA ILE A 403 -15.20 -10.21 3.06
C ILE A 403 -15.57 -11.35 2.13
N THR A 404 -15.38 -11.16 0.82
CA THR A 404 -15.78 -12.12 -0.22
C THR A 404 -14.64 -12.48 -1.16
N SER A 405 -14.79 -13.61 -1.89
CA SER A 405 -13.83 -14.11 -2.87
C SER A 405 -13.94 -13.35 -4.20
N SER A 406 -13.23 -12.22 -4.33
CA SER A 406 -13.26 -11.41 -5.55
C SER A 406 -12.63 -12.12 -6.76
N ARG A 407 -11.61 -12.96 -6.56
CA ARG A 407 -10.98 -13.70 -7.67
C ARG A 407 -11.86 -14.81 -8.23
N ASP A 408 -12.52 -15.58 -7.38
CA ASP A 408 -13.41 -16.64 -7.85
C ASP A 408 -14.69 -16.09 -8.47
N LEU A 409 -15.22 -14.97 -7.93
CA LEU A 409 -16.28 -14.24 -8.60
C LEU A 409 -15.83 -13.76 -9.99
N SER A 410 -14.60 -13.23 -10.12
CA SER A 410 -14.07 -12.81 -11.44
C SER A 410 -14.00 -13.96 -12.43
N ARG A 411 -13.59 -15.17 -11.99
CA ARG A 411 -13.59 -16.37 -12.84
C ARG A 411 -15.01 -16.71 -13.29
N ALA A 412 -15.97 -16.72 -12.37
CA ALA A 412 -17.37 -17.01 -12.67
C ALA A 412 -18.00 -15.99 -13.64
N ILE A 413 -17.62 -14.69 -13.53
CA ILE A 413 -18.03 -13.68 -14.51
C ILE A 413 -17.37 -13.95 -15.85
N TYR A 414 -16.04 -14.13 -15.88
CA TYR A 414 -15.26 -14.32 -17.11
C TYR A 414 -15.76 -15.52 -17.96
N GLU A 415 -16.15 -16.62 -17.31
CA GLU A 415 -16.71 -17.79 -17.97
C GLU A 415 -17.99 -17.48 -18.74
N LYS A 416 -18.82 -16.55 -18.26
CA LYS A 416 -20.10 -16.16 -18.86
C LYS A 416 -19.98 -15.03 -19.88
N LEU A 417 -18.87 -14.28 -19.91
CA LEU A 417 -18.70 -13.17 -20.81
C LEU A 417 -18.62 -13.63 -22.26
N PRO A 418 -19.26 -12.90 -23.20
CA PRO A 418 -19.16 -13.19 -24.64
C PRO A 418 -17.74 -12.93 -25.11
N LYS A 419 -17.23 -13.81 -25.98
CA LYS A 419 -15.86 -13.76 -26.50
C LYS A 419 -15.84 -13.63 -28.03
N ASP A 420 -17.02 -13.50 -28.64
CA ASP A 420 -17.11 -13.26 -30.08
C ASP A 420 -16.57 -11.86 -30.44
N ARG A 421 -16.00 -11.78 -31.63
CA ARG A 421 -15.31 -10.60 -32.12
C ARG A 421 -16.18 -9.34 -32.09
N GLU A 422 -17.41 -9.44 -32.57
CA GLU A 422 -18.31 -8.28 -32.68
C GLU A 422 -18.61 -7.68 -31.32
N THR A 423 -18.89 -8.53 -30.34
CA THR A 423 -19.14 -8.08 -28.95
C THR A 423 -17.91 -7.49 -28.31
N VAL A 424 -16.73 -8.09 -28.50
CA VAL A 424 -15.46 -7.56 -27.94
C VAL A 424 -15.13 -6.17 -28.52
N GLU A 425 -15.33 -5.97 -29.82
CA GLU A 425 -15.10 -4.66 -30.46
C GLU A 425 -16.12 -3.62 -29.99
N LYS A 426 -17.39 -3.94 -29.84
CA LYS A 426 -18.46 -3.03 -29.38
C LYS A 426 -18.32 -2.64 -27.90
N LEU A 427 -17.84 -3.55 -27.06
CA LEU A 427 -17.66 -3.31 -25.63
C LEU A 427 -16.22 -2.84 -25.26
N LYS A 428 -15.43 -2.44 -26.26
CA LYS A 428 -14.09 -1.91 -26.04
C LYS A 428 -14.16 -0.65 -25.15
N GLY A 429 -13.29 -0.58 -24.15
CA GLY A 429 -13.24 0.53 -23.20
C GLY A 429 -14.06 0.34 -21.93
N ILE A 430 -14.96 -0.64 -21.87
CA ILE A 430 -15.64 -1.00 -20.62
C ILE A 430 -14.66 -1.72 -19.70
N THR A 431 -14.60 -1.30 -18.45
CA THR A 431 -13.76 -1.90 -17.41
C THR A 431 -14.61 -2.58 -16.35
N ILE A 432 -14.20 -3.78 -15.90
CA ILE A 432 -14.79 -4.49 -14.76
C ILE A 432 -13.76 -4.61 -13.65
N LYS A 433 -14.08 -4.07 -12.45
CA LYS A 433 -13.13 -4.06 -11.33
C LYS A 433 -13.79 -4.53 -10.04
N ILE A 434 -13.20 -5.57 -9.40
CA ILE A 434 -13.81 -6.29 -8.28
C ILE A 434 -12.93 -6.26 -7.04
N SER A 435 -13.45 -5.72 -5.94
CA SER A 435 -12.80 -5.74 -4.62
C SER A 435 -13.57 -6.65 -3.66
N GLY A 436 -12.88 -7.47 -2.87
CA GLY A 436 -13.49 -8.35 -1.87
C GLY A 436 -14.01 -7.63 -0.62
N CYS A 437 -13.90 -6.30 -0.54
CA CYS A 437 -14.40 -5.46 0.55
C CYS A 437 -14.45 -3.98 0.13
N PRO A 438 -15.01 -3.05 0.95
CA PRO A 438 -15.11 -1.62 0.62
C PRO A 438 -13.77 -0.87 0.45
N ASN A 439 -12.62 -1.47 0.74
CA ASN A 439 -11.31 -0.79 0.67
C ASN A 439 -10.85 -0.41 -0.74
N SER A 440 -11.54 -0.84 -1.78
CA SER A 440 -11.31 -0.46 -3.20
C SER A 440 -9.87 -0.70 -3.69
N CYS A 441 -9.30 -1.86 -3.34
CA CYS A 441 -7.94 -2.21 -3.79
C CYS A 441 -7.86 -2.46 -5.30
N ALA A 442 -8.95 -2.93 -5.92
CA ALA A 442 -9.10 -3.07 -7.37
C ALA A 442 -9.78 -1.85 -8.02
N HIS A 443 -10.01 -0.76 -7.28
CA HIS A 443 -10.52 0.53 -7.79
C HIS A 443 -11.97 0.50 -8.32
N HIS A 444 -12.84 -0.32 -7.73
CA HIS A 444 -14.23 -0.51 -8.15
C HIS A 444 -15.06 0.79 -8.25
N HIS A 445 -14.73 1.84 -7.48
CA HIS A 445 -15.46 3.11 -7.53
C HIS A 445 -15.31 3.87 -8.85
N VAL A 446 -14.24 3.63 -9.58
CA VAL A 446 -13.89 4.38 -10.80
C VAL A 446 -13.79 3.46 -12.02
N ALA A 447 -14.51 2.37 -12.00
CA ALA A 447 -14.67 1.44 -13.12
C ALA A 447 -16.01 1.67 -13.81
N SER A 448 -16.11 1.34 -15.11
CA SER A 448 -17.39 1.31 -15.81
C SER A 448 -18.38 0.41 -15.06
N ILE A 449 -17.95 -0.80 -14.66
CA ILE A 449 -18.67 -1.74 -13.79
C ILE A 449 -17.77 -2.08 -12.59
N GLY A 450 -18.16 -1.62 -11.42
CA GLY A 450 -17.43 -1.85 -10.17
C GLY A 450 -18.22 -2.73 -9.21
N LEU A 451 -17.52 -3.63 -8.50
CA LEU A 451 -18.12 -4.52 -7.50
C LEU A 451 -17.29 -4.53 -6.22
N HIS A 452 -17.95 -4.43 -5.05
CA HIS A 452 -17.26 -4.70 -3.81
C HIS A 452 -18.04 -5.62 -2.90
N GLY A 453 -17.32 -6.54 -2.24
CA GLY A 453 -17.89 -7.55 -1.36
C GLY A 453 -18.41 -7.00 -0.04
N ILE A 454 -19.55 -7.54 0.36
CA ILE A 454 -20.22 -7.31 1.63
C ILE A 454 -20.82 -8.62 2.15
N ALA A 455 -21.23 -8.63 3.40
CA ALA A 455 -22.10 -9.67 3.97
C ALA A 455 -23.52 -9.13 4.12
N VAL A 456 -24.51 -9.92 3.78
CA VAL A 456 -25.94 -9.59 3.93
C VAL A 456 -26.64 -10.68 4.74
N LYS A 457 -27.54 -10.30 5.62
CA LYS A 457 -28.37 -11.24 6.39
C LYS A 457 -29.69 -11.46 5.68
N GLU A 458 -29.97 -12.71 5.31
CA GLU A 458 -31.21 -13.15 4.66
C GLU A 458 -31.76 -14.37 5.41
N ASN A 459 -33.02 -14.32 5.84
CA ASN A 459 -33.68 -15.37 6.59
C ASN A 459 -32.80 -15.91 7.75
N ASP A 460 -32.24 -14.99 8.58
CA ASP A 460 -31.32 -15.27 9.68
C ASP A 460 -29.97 -15.91 9.32
N THR A 461 -29.71 -16.12 8.05
CA THR A 461 -28.43 -16.65 7.53
C THR A 461 -27.60 -15.53 6.92
N LEU A 462 -26.28 -15.55 7.19
CA LEU A 462 -25.34 -14.63 6.58
C LEU A 462 -24.91 -15.18 5.21
N ILE A 463 -25.03 -14.36 4.17
CA ILE A 463 -24.63 -14.71 2.80
C ILE A 463 -23.66 -13.72 2.21
N PRO A 464 -22.72 -14.15 1.33
CA PRO A 464 -21.85 -13.26 0.59
C PRO A 464 -22.65 -12.51 -0.49
N ALA A 465 -22.38 -11.22 -0.62
CA ALA A 465 -23.03 -10.36 -1.61
C ALA A 465 -22.05 -9.28 -2.11
N TYR A 466 -22.42 -8.60 -3.18
CA TYR A 466 -21.66 -7.50 -3.74
C TYR A 466 -22.54 -6.26 -3.96
N VAL A 467 -21.95 -5.09 -3.72
CA VAL A 467 -22.53 -3.81 -4.12
C VAL A 467 -22.07 -3.48 -5.52
N LEU A 468 -23.01 -3.19 -6.41
CA LEU A 468 -22.77 -2.79 -7.79
C LEU A 468 -22.57 -1.27 -7.89
N HIS A 469 -21.51 -0.87 -8.60
CA HIS A 469 -21.22 0.50 -9.02
C HIS A 469 -21.19 0.57 -10.54
N ILE A 470 -21.76 1.63 -11.13
CA ILE A 470 -21.80 1.82 -12.60
C ILE A 470 -21.38 3.23 -13.00
N GLY A 471 -20.77 3.38 -14.16
CA GLY A 471 -20.45 4.67 -14.79
C GLY A 471 -19.31 5.41 -14.11
N GLY A 472 -18.37 4.73 -13.43
CA GLY A 472 -17.17 5.34 -12.87
C GLY A 472 -16.07 5.55 -13.89
N ASN A 473 -15.23 6.58 -13.71
CA ASN A 473 -14.04 6.85 -14.52
C ASN A 473 -12.92 7.42 -13.65
N GLY A 474 -11.69 6.98 -13.85
CA GLY A 474 -10.52 7.36 -13.04
C GLY A 474 -9.56 8.33 -13.72
N SER A 475 -9.86 8.82 -14.92
CA SER A 475 -8.97 9.68 -15.72
C SER A 475 -9.16 11.15 -15.40
N ILE A 476 -8.08 11.96 -15.54
CA ILE A 476 -8.12 13.41 -15.38
C ILE A 476 -9.16 14.03 -16.35
N ASN A 477 -9.88 15.06 -15.90
CA ASN A 477 -10.97 15.75 -16.59
C ASN A 477 -12.19 14.87 -16.94
N ARG A 478 -12.19 13.59 -16.53
CA ARG A 478 -13.31 12.65 -16.65
C ARG A 478 -13.52 11.87 -15.36
N GLU A 479 -12.82 12.26 -14.28
CA GLU A 479 -12.91 11.59 -13.00
C GLU A 479 -14.33 11.57 -12.48
N LYS A 480 -14.82 10.36 -12.25
CA LYS A 480 -16.17 10.10 -11.77
C LYS A 480 -16.18 8.92 -10.83
N ILE A 481 -16.74 9.14 -9.66
CA ILE A 481 -17.09 8.06 -8.74
C ILE A 481 -18.42 7.48 -9.23
N GLY A 482 -18.43 6.19 -9.58
CA GLY A 482 -19.59 5.49 -10.11
C GLY A 482 -20.77 5.52 -9.16
N TYR A 483 -21.96 5.52 -9.71
CA TYR A 483 -23.22 5.45 -8.96
C TYR A 483 -23.31 4.11 -8.22
N THR A 484 -23.56 4.19 -6.93
CA THR A 484 -23.68 3.02 -6.06
C THR A 484 -25.14 2.58 -6.01
N GLY A 485 -25.41 1.32 -6.31
CA GLY A 485 -26.75 0.79 -6.42
C GLY A 485 -26.98 -0.52 -5.67
N LEU A 486 -27.34 -1.57 -6.41
CA LEU A 486 -27.87 -2.81 -5.87
C LEU A 486 -26.86 -3.59 -5.03
N LYS A 487 -27.37 -4.21 -3.97
CA LYS A 487 -26.71 -5.31 -3.26
C LYS A 487 -27.19 -6.62 -3.88
N ILE A 488 -26.30 -7.36 -4.51
CA ILE A 488 -26.60 -8.57 -5.26
C ILE A 488 -25.93 -9.76 -4.57
N PRO A 489 -26.67 -10.86 -4.23
CA PRO A 489 -26.05 -12.08 -3.72
C PRO A 489 -24.94 -12.59 -4.65
N ALA A 490 -23.83 -13.06 -4.11
CA ALA A 490 -22.62 -13.38 -4.87
C ALA A 490 -22.89 -14.33 -6.05
N LYS A 491 -23.78 -15.32 -5.87
CA LYS A 491 -24.13 -16.28 -6.93
C LYS A 491 -24.88 -15.68 -8.12
N ASN A 492 -25.59 -14.55 -7.91
CA ASN A 492 -26.35 -13.88 -8.97
C ASN A 492 -25.51 -12.83 -9.73
N VAL A 493 -24.37 -12.43 -9.23
CA VAL A 493 -23.55 -11.35 -9.81
C VAL A 493 -23.13 -11.64 -11.26
N PRO A 494 -22.68 -12.85 -11.65
CA PRO A 494 -22.27 -13.10 -13.02
C PRO A 494 -23.39 -12.85 -14.04
N GLU A 495 -24.61 -13.29 -13.74
CA GLU A 495 -25.76 -13.04 -14.60
C GLU A 495 -26.17 -11.56 -14.63
N ALA A 496 -26.09 -10.87 -13.50
CA ALA A 496 -26.40 -9.45 -13.43
C ALA A 496 -25.42 -8.61 -14.27
N VAL A 497 -24.13 -8.94 -14.25
CA VAL A 497 -23.11 -8.28 -15.09
C VAL A 497 -23.35 -8.55 -16.58
N LEU A 498 -23.63 -9.79 -16.95
CA LEU A 498 -23.94 -10.16 -18.33
C LEU A 498 -25.19 -9.44 -18.83
N GLU A 499 -26.24 -9.37 -18.03
CA GLU A 499 -27.48 -8.64 -18.36
C GLU A 499 -27.24 -7.14 -18.53
N LEU A 500 -26.40 -6.53 -17.67
CA LEU A 500 -26.03 -5.12 -17.78
C LEU A 500 -25.33 -4.84 -19.13
N LEU A 501 -24.40 -5.70 -19.54
CA LEU A 501 -23.72 -5.58 -20.82
C LEU A 501 -24.70 -5.75 -22.01
N ARG A 502 -25.63 -6.72 -21.92
CA ARG A 502 -26.70 -6.90 -22.94
C ARG A 502 -27.62 -5.68 -22.97
N PHE A 503 -27.96 -5.10 -21.84
CA PHE A 503 -28.81 -3.92 -21.76
C PHE A 503 -28.12 -2.72 -22.40
N TYR A 504 -26.83 -2.54 -22.18
CA TYR A 504 -26.02 -1.52 -22.86
C TYR A 504 -25.98 -1.73 -24.37
N LEU A 505 -25.61 -2.93 -24.83
CA LEU A 505 -25.53 -3.25 -26.28
C LEU A 505 -26.86 -3.01 -27.02
N LYS A 506 -28.00 -3.27 -26.36
CA LYS A 506 -29.32 -3.09 -26.93
C LYS A 506 -29.76 -1.62 -27.01
N ASN A 507 -29.35 -0.79 -26.07
CA ASN A 507 -29.93 0.54 -25.85
C ASN A 507 -28.91 1.69 -26.03
N SER A 508 -27.63 1.41 -26.26
CA SER A 508 -26.62 2.41 -26.54
C SER A 508 -26.77 2.99 -27.94
N LYS A 509 -26.39 4.26 -28.10
CA LYS A 509 -26.27 4.91 -29.41
C LYS A 509 -24.91 4.56 -30.02
N ASP A 510 -24.80 4.74 -31.35
CA ASP A 510 -23.53 4.50 -32.03
C ASP A 510 -22.42 5.41 -31.50
N GLY A 511 -21.28 4.81 -31.10
CA GLY A 511 -20.13 5.51 -30.50
C GLY A 511 -20.34 6.03 -29.09
N GLU A 512 -21.46 5.76 -28.42
CA GLU A 512 -21.74 6.19 -27.05
C GLU A 512 -20.89 5.40 -26.05
N SER A 513 -20.14 6.10 -25.15
CA SER A 513 -19.44 5.43 -24.07
C SER A 513 -20.40 4.85 -23.04
N PHE A 514 -19.92 3.85 -22.25
CA PHE A 514 -20.72 3.29 -21.17
C PHE A 514 -21.08 4.33 -20.10
N GLU A 515 -20.17 5.24 -19.79
CA GLU A 515 -20.38 6.32 -18.84
C GLU A 515 -21.46 7.31 -19.31
N ASP A 516 -21.44 7.70 -20.62
CA ASP A 516 -22.45 8.59 -21.20
C ASP A 516 -23.82 7.89 -21.30
N PHE A 517 -23.82 6.58 -21.59
CA PHE A 517 -25.03 5.77 -21.58
C PHE A 517 -25.68 5.73 -20.18
N VAL A 518 -24.88 5.53 -19.13
CA VAL A 518 -25.37 5.52 -17.73
C VAL A 518 -26.01 6.87 -17.37
N GLU A 519 -25.39 7.99 -17.79
CA GLU A 519 -25.96 9.33 -17.58
C GLU A 519 -27.29 9.52 -18.32
N ARG A 520 -27.32 9.15 -19.59
CA ARG A 520 -28.50 9.35 -20.44
C ARG A 520 -29.69 8.48 -20.03
N VAL A 521 -29.45 7.24 -19.65
CA VAL A 521 -30.52 6.30 -19.26
C VAL A 521 -30.97 6.52 -17.81
N GLU A 522 -30.17 7.24 -17.04
CA GLU A 522 -30.27 7.43 -15.58
C GLU A 522 -29.95 6.15 -14.78
N PRO A 523 -29.07 6.19 -13.79
CA PRO A 523 -28.65 5.03 -13.01
C PRO A 523 -29.79 4.24 -12.37
N GLU A 524 -30.82 4.94 -11.90
CA GLU A 524 -32.01 4.37 -11.25
C GLU A 524 -32.77 3.42 -12.18
N ASN A 525 -32.89 3.77 -13.47
CA ASN A 525 -33.54 2.91 -14.46
C ASN A 525 -32.74 1.64 -14.75
N ILE A 526 -31.40 1.75 -14.79
CA ILE A 526 -30.51 0.61 -14.92
C ILE A 526 -30.62 -0.31 -13.70
N PHE A 527 -30.59 0.26 -12.49
CA PHE A 527 -30.75 -0.52 -11.26
C PHE A 527 -32.11 -1.20 -11.19
N LYS A 528 -33.18 -0.53 -11.59
CA LYS A 528 -34.54 -1.11 -11.67
C LYS A 528 -34.58 -2.29 -12.66
N HIS A 529 -33.90 -2.20 -13.80
CA HIS A 529 -33.80 -3.30 -14.75
C HIS A 529 -33.11 -4.54 -14.15
N LEU A 530 -32.11 -4.34 -13.29
CA LEU A 530 -31.35 -5.38 -12.62
C LEU A 530 -31.93 -5.84 -11.28
N GLU A 531 -33.04 -5.26 -10.80
CA GLU A 531 -33.62 -5.52 -9.47
C GLU A 531 -33.94 -7.01 -9.24
N LYS A 532 -34.30 -7.75 -10.30
CA LYS A 532 -34.58 -9.20 -10.24
C LYS A 532 -33.42 -10.03 -9.69
N TYR A 533 -32.16 -9.57 -9.84
CA TYR A 533 -30.97 -10.27 -9.36
C TYR A 533 -30.71 -10.10 -7.85
N ARG A 534 -31.45 -9.25 -7.17
CA ARG A 534 -31.40 -9.17 -5.69
C ARG A 534 -32.08 -10.36 -5.01
N LYS A 535 -33.05 -10.97 -5.70
CA LYS A 535 -33.85 -12.04 -5.12
C LYS A 535 -33.08 -13.35 -5.12
N LEU A 536 -33.21 -14.10 -4.03
CA LEU A 536 -32.73 -15.47 -3.97
C LEU A 536 -33.56 -16.35 -4.92
N GLN A 537 -32.86 -17.22 -5.66
CA GLN A 537 -33.49 -18.17 -6.60
C GLN A 537 -33.59 -19.53 -5.93
N GLU A 538 -34.67 -20.26 -6.23
CA GLU A 538 -34.87 -21.59 -5.72
C GLU A 538 -33.81 -22.56 -6.28
N GLY A 539 -33.28 -23.44 -5.47
CA GLY A 539 -32.27 -24.43 -5.87
C GLY A 539 -30.82 -23.89 -5.90
N VAL A 540 -30.56 -22.62 -5.55
CA VAL A 540 -29.21 -22.04 -5.45
C VAL A 540 -28.79 -21.96 -3.98
N ASP A 541 -27.62 -22.52 -3.68
CA ASP A 541 -27.04 -22.40 -2.33
C ASP A 541 -26.25 -21.10 -2.18
N TYR A 542 -26.86 -20.14 -1.49
CA TYR A 542 -26.28 -18.82 -1.23
C TYR A 542 -25.40 -18.75 0.01
N GLN A 543 -25.33 -19.83 0.80
CA GLN A 543 -24.53 -19.84 2.03
C GLN A 543 -23.04 -20.01 1.76
N PHE A 544 -22.65 -20.34 0.52
CA PHE A 544 -21.26 -20.52 0.10
C PHE A 544 -20.83 -19.41 -0.85
N ASP A 545 -19.66 -18.85 -0.62
CA ASP A 545 -19.05 -17.92 -1.59
C ASP A 545 -18.53 -18.69 -2.82
N TRP A 546 -18.17 -17.98 -3.87
CA TRP A 546 -17.51 -18.57 -5.03
C TRP A 546 -16.16 -19.19 -4.60
N GLY A 547 -15.87 -20.40 -5.10
CA GLY A 547 -14.64 -21.13 -4.84
C GLY A 547 -14.47 -21.63 -3.39
N SER A 548 -15.50 -21.50 -2.53
CA SER A 548 -15.46 -21.97 -1.15
C SER A 548 -16.31 -23.23 -0.95
N ASP A 549 -15.74 -24.20 -0.25
CA ASP A 549 -16.42 -25.39 0.26
C ASP A 549 -16.92 -25.25 1.71
N LYS A 550 -16.63 -24.07 2.33
CA LYS A 550 -17.05 -23.72 3.68
C LYS A 550 -18.20 -22.74 3.64
N GLN A 551 -19.15 -22.93 4.56
CA GLN A 551 -20.23 -21.96 4.78
C GLN A 551 -19.66 -20.58 5.07
N PHE A 552 -20.26 -19.55 4.47
CA PHE A 552 -19.82 -18.17 4.60
C PHE A 552 -19.97 -17.67 6.04
N SER A 553 -18.90 -17.17 6.61
CA SER A 553 -18.89 -16.54 7.94
C SER A 553 -17.91 -15.34 7.96
N LEU A 554 -18.04 -14.48 8.97
CA LEU A 554 -17.12 -13.37 9.21
C LEU A 554 -16.13 -13.67 10.37
N GLU A 555 -16.11 -14.88 10.90
CA GLU A 555 -15.27 -15.26 12.03
C GLU A 555 -13.77 -15.13 11.73
N ASP A 556 -13.38 -15.46 10.50
CA ASP A 556 -11.99 -15.31 10.04
C ASP A 556 -11.64 -13.89 9.56
N LEU A 557 -12.55 -12.93 9.70
CA LEU A 557 -12.32 -11.54 9.28
C LEU A 557 -11.35 -10.87 10.27
N GLY A 558 -10.11 -10.70 9.84
CA GLY A 558 -9.09 -10.04 10.62
C GLY A 558 -9.21 -8.52 10.57
N THR A 559 -8.57 -7.84 11.51
CA THR A 559 -8.27 -6.42 11.37
C THR A 559 -7.06 -6.27 10.48
N GLY A 560 -7.16 -5.50 9.40
CA GLY A 560 -6.03 -5.29 8.49
C GLY A 560 -4.82 -4.70 9.22
N GLU A 561 -3.67 -5.26 8.97
CA GLU A 561 -2.44 -4.88 9.66
C GLU A 561 -2.06 -3.40 9.49
N CYS A 562 -2.39 -2.78 8.35
CA CYS A 562 -2.24 -1.34 8.15
C CYS A 562 -3.31 -0.49 8.87
N ALA A 563 -4.39 -1.09 9.37
CA ALA A 563 -5.55 -0.37 9.90
C ALA A 563 -5.63 -0.35 11.43
N GLY A 564 -4.87 -1.19 12.12
CA GLY A 564 -4.93 -1.27 13.57
C GLY A 564 -3.55 -1.40 14.18
N ILE A 565 -3.10 -0.43 14.95
CA ILE A 565 -2.03 -0.66 15.91
C ILE A 565 -2.67 -1.40 17.09
N ILE A 566 -1.95 -2.33 17.67
CA ILE A 566 -2.32 -3.05 18.89
C ILE A 566 -2.76 -2.10 20.00
N ALA A 567 -2.12 -0.92 20.11
CA ALA A 567 -2.49 0.12 21.06
C ALA A 567 -3.97 0.55 21.01
N ASP A 568 -4.59 0.67 19.83
CA ASP A 568 -6.00 1.07 19.73
C ASP A 568 -6.95 -0.02 20.22
N ARG A 569 -6.60 -1.30 19.98
CA ARG A 569 -7.42 -2.43 20.43
C ARG A 569 -7.39 -2.57 21.95
N VAL A 570 -6.23 -2.34 22.57
CA VAL A 570 -6.13 -2.30 24.03
C VAL A 570 -6.91 -1.13 24.58
N GLU A 571 -6.79 0.06 23.98
CA GLU A 571 -7.55 1.25 24.40
C GLU A 571 -9.06 1.07 24.17
N GLU A 572 -9.49 0.43 23.08
CA GLU A 572 -10.90 0.07 22.83
C GLU A 572 -11.42 -0.93 23.88
N ALA A 573 -10.63 -1.97 24.19
CA ALA A 573 -10.98 -2.93 25.22
C ALA A 573 -11.09 -2.28 26.61
N LEU A 574 -10.16 -1.39 26.97
CA LEU A 574 -10.19 -0.63 28.20
C LEU A 574 -11.39 0.32 28.27
N LYS A 575 -11.73 1.02 27.17
CA LYS A 575 -12.92 1.90 27.10
C LYS A 575 -14.21 1.13 27.23
N GLU A 576 -14.32 -0.01 26.56
CA GLU A 576 -15.51 -0.86 26.66
C GLU A 576 -15.63 -1.49 28.04
N GLY A 577 -14.53 -1.93 28.66
CA GLY A 577 -14.48 -2.37 30.04
C GLY A 577 -14.97 -1.28 31.01
N GLU A 578 -14.50 -0.02 30.85
CA GLU A 578 -14.95 1.11 31.66
C GLU A 578 -16.46 1.37 31.51
N ARG A 579 -16.97 1.29 30.27
CA ARG A 579 -18.40 1.47 29.99
C ARG A 579 -19.26 0.41 30.69
N LEU A 580 -18.82 -0.86 30.62
CA LEU A 580 -19.51 -1.97 31.28
C LEU A 580 -19.51 -1.83 32.80
N LEU A 581 -18.40 -1.40 33.40
CA LEU A 581 -18.31 -1.15 34.83
C LEU A 581 -19.22 -0.01 35.30
N LYS A 582 -19.35 1.07 34.53
CA LYS A 582 -20.31 2.14 34.78
C LYS A 582 -21.77 1.63 34.71
N GLN A 583 -22.05 0.73 33.77
CA GLN A 583 -23.39 0.09 33.69
C GLN A 583 -23.64 -0.82 34.90
N ALA A 584 -22.61 -1.60 35.32
CA ALA A 584 -22.70 -2.42 36.54
C ALA A 584 -23.05 -1.57 37.78
N GLU A 585 -22.40 -0.42 37.97
CA GLU A 585 -22.67 0.52 39.03
C GLU A 585 -24.13 1.04 38.97
N THR A 586 -24.58 1.42 37.77
CA THR A 586 -25.97 1.86 37.56
C THR A 586 -27.00 0.76 37.87
N HIS A 587 -26.73 -0.49 37.53
CA HIS A 587 -27.61 -1.62 37.86
C HIS A 587 -27.63 -1.89 39.38
N LEU A 588 -26.51 -1.77 40.06
CA LEU A 588 -26.43 -1.92 41.51
C LEU A 588 -27.24 -0.83 42.23
N GLU A 589 -27.13 0.44 41.82
CA GLU A 589 -27.92 1.56 42.33
C GLU A 589 -29.43 1.37 42.12
N LYS A 590 -29.84 0.69 41.05
CA LYS A 590 -31.24 0.34 40.74
C LYS A 590 -31.74 -0.91 41.45
N GLY A 591 -30.94 -1.53 42.32
CA GLY A 591 -31.29 -2.75 43.03
C GLY A 591 -31.33 -4.00 42.13
N GLN A 592 -30.52 -4.03 41.08
CA GLN A 592 -30.36 -5.13 40.10
C GLN A 592 -28.96 -5.77 40.21
N PRO A 593 -28.64 -6.45 41.32
CA PRO A 593 -27.27 -6.92 41.58
C PRO A 593 -26.81 -8.02 40.62
N GLU A 594 -27.70 -8.87 40.11
CA GLU A 594 -27.37 -9.93 39.16
C GLU A 594 -26.96 -9.36 37.80
N ASP A 595 -27.66 -8.34 37.32
CA ASP A 595 -27.31 -7.61 36.09
C ASP A 595 -25.97 -6.90 36.26
N ALA A 596 -25.68 -6.33 37.40
CA ALA A 596 -24.38 -5.73 37.71
C ALA A 596 -23.25 -6.75 37.61
N ALA A 597 -23.43 -7.94 38.17
CA ALA A 597 -22.40 -9.01 38.09
C ALA A 597 -22.10 -9.44 36.67
N VAL A 598 -23.11 -9.60 35.82
CA VAL A 598 -22.92 -9.90 34.38
C VAL A 598 -22.10 -8.85 33.68
N HIS A 599 -22.28 -7.57 33.99
CA HIS A 599 -21.53 -6.48 33.41
C HIS A 599 -20.07 -6.46 33.88
N VAL A 600 -19.81 -6.75 35.16
CA VAL A 600 -18.45 -6.89 35.69
C VAL A 600 -17.71 -8.05 35.03
N GLU A 601 -18.36 -9.21 34.92
CA GLU A 601 -17.77 -10.38 34.27
C GLU A 601 -17.35 -10.10 32.82
N LYS A 602 -18.24 -9.49 32.04
CA LYS A 602 -17.93 -9.07 30.67
C LYS A 602 -16.78 -8.03 30.59
N ALA A 603 -16.73 -7.11 31.56
CA ALA A 603 -15.65 -6.14 31.63
C ALA A 603 -14.29 -6.82 31.90
N VAL A 604 -14.24 -7.75 32.84
CA VAL A 604 -13.04 -8.53 33.14
C VAL A 604 -12.57 -9.30 31.91
N ASP A 605 -13.48 -9.97 31.19
CA ASP A 605 -13.16 -10.72 29.97
C ASP A 605 -12.56 -9.81 28.89
N ILE A 606 -13.18 -8.67 28.63
CA ILE A 606 -12.74 -7.73 27.59
C ILE A 606 -11.40 -7.09 27.95
N ILE A 607 -11.21 -6.69 29.21
CA ILE A 607 -9.95 -6.10 29.67
C ILE A 607 -8.83 -7.14 29.61
N SER A 608 -9.10 -8.37 30.08
CA SER A 608 -8.12 -9.47 30.03
C SER A 608 -7.70 -9.78 28.59
N SER A 609 -8.67 -9.92 27.67
CA SER A 609 -8.40 -10.12 26.24
C SER A 609 -7.61 -8.96 25.65
N GLY A 610 -7.93 -7.72 26.04
CA GLY A 610 -7.26 -6.51 25.56
C GLY A 610 -5.78 -6.45 25.95
N LEU A 611 -5.46 -6.71 27.22
CA LEU A 611 -4.07 -6.65 27.71
C LEU A 611 -3.18 -7.81 27.20
N LEU A 612 -3.75 -8.88 26.70
CA LEU A 612 -3.01 -9.98 26.06
C LEU A 612 -2.56 -9.63 24.63
N ILE A 613 -3.22 -8.67 23.99
CA ILE A 613 -2.92 -8.30 22.59
C ILE A 613 -1.46 -7.83 22.38
N PRO A 614 -0.85 -7.01 23.25
CA PRO A 614 0.57 -6.61 23.11
C PRO A 614 1.54 -7.79 23.12
N PHE A 615 1.15 -8.92 23.70
CA PHE A 615 1.96 -10.14 23.80
C PHE A 615 1.67 -11.14 22.67
N GLY A 616 0.87 -10.76 21.66
CA GLY A 616 0.54 -11.64 20.53
C GLY A 616 -0.49 -12.74 20.85
N VAL A 617 -1.10 -12.68 22.03
CA VAL A 617 -2.05 -13.69 22.49
C VAL A 617 -3.46 -13.29 22.12
N LYS A 618 -4.17 -14.12 21.34
CA LYS A 618 -5.59 -14.00 21.05
C LYS A 618 -6.34 -14.98 21.93
N ALA A 619 -7.17 -14.49 22.82
CA ALA A 619 -7.99 -15.28 23.72
C ALA A 619 -9.26 -14.53 24.09
N GLU A 620 -10.36 -15.23 24.35
CA GLU A 620 -11.66 -14.65 24.72
C GLU A 620 -12.27 -15.41 25.88
N GLY A 621 -13.10 -14.74 26.68
CA GLY A 621 -13.82 -15.33 27.81
C GLY A 621 -12.87 -16.04 28.79
N LYS A 622 -13.19 -17.27 29.16
CA LYS A 622 -12.43 -18.04 30.15
C LYS A 622 -10.95 -18.28 29.73
N ASP A 623 -10.70 -18.57 28.46
CA ASP A 623 -9.34 -18.74 27.93
C ASP A 623 -8.50 -17.45 28.08
N ALA A 624 -9.13 -16.27 27.89
CA ALA A 624 -8.47 -15.00 28.12
C ALA A 624 -8.08 -14.80 29.59
N ARG A 625 -8.93 -15.17 30.53
CA ARG A 625 -8.64 -15.07 31.96
C ARG A 625 -7.47 -15.97 32.36
N GLU A 626 -7.44 -17.22 31.91
CA GLU A 626 -6.36 -18.15 32.20
C GLU A 626 -5.01 -17.64 31.66
N LYS A 627 -4.99 -17.18 30.40
CA LYS A 627 -3.79 -16.61 29.79
C LYS A 627 -3.39 -15.25 30.40
N PHE A 628 -4.36 -14.46 30.88
CA PHE A 628 -4.08 -13.23 31.60
C PHE A 628 -3.35 -13.50 32.90
N ILE A 629 -3.78 -14.52 33.65
CA ILE A 629 -3.10 -14.94 34.87
C ILE A 629 -1.66 -15.34 34.54
N GLU A 630 -1.45 -16.16 33.54
CA GLU A 630 -0.12 -16.60 33.13
C GLU A 630 0.78 -15.47 32.64
N GLN A 631 0.30 -14.64 31.71
CA GLN A 631 1.13 -13.69 30.98
C GLN A 631 1.20 -12.30 31.63
N ILE A 632 0.19 -11.89 32.35
CA ILE A 632 0.09 -10.54 32.92
C ILE A 632 0.35 -10.55 34.41
N ILE A 633 -0.36 -11.37 35.18
CA ILE A 633 -0.15 -11.49 36.63
C ILE A 633 1.19 -12.19 36.91
N GLY A 634 1.52 -13.29 36.21
CA GLY A 634 2.78 -14.01 36.35
C GLY A 634 4.02 -13.13 36.09
N ARG A 635 3.88 -12.09 35.26
CA ARG A 635 4.92 -11.06 35.03
C ARG A 635 4.84 -9.86 35.99
N LYS A 636 3.96 -9.89 36.99
CA LYS A 636 3.74 -8.82 37.97
C LYS A 636 3.35 -7.46 37.35
N LEU A 637 2.68 -7.49 36.19
CA LEU A 637 2.19 -6.29 35.53
C LEU A 637 0.91 -5.79 36.17
N VAL A 638 0.04 -6.70 36.66
CA VAL A 638 -1.16 -6.44 37.44
C VAL A 638 -1.05 -7.30 38.72
N ASN A 639 -1.59 -6.79 39.83
CA ASN A 639 -1.46 -7.38 41.14
C ASN A 639 -2.23 -8.71 41.24
N GLU A 640 -1.67 -9.71 41.90
CA GLU A 640 -2.28 -11.03 42.13
C GLU A 640 -3.56 -10.99 43.00
N ARG A 641 -3.83 -9.90 43.72
CA ARG A 641 -5.07 -9.72 44.49
C ARG A 641 -6.34 -9.91 43.64
N PHE A 642 -6.24 -9.61 42.32
CA PHE A 642 -7.38 -9.74 41.40
C PHE A 642 -7.68 -11.18 40.95
N LEU A 643 -6.93 -12.19 41.39
CA LEU A 643 -7.25 -13.61 41.11
C LEU A 643 -8.67 -13.96 41.54
N ARG A 644 -9.12 -13.51 42.73
CA ARG A 644 -10.49 -13.71 43.22
C ARG A 644 -11.57 -13.15 42.30
N LEU A 645 -11.32 -11.98 41.66
CA LEU A 645 -12.19 -11.38 40.69
C LEU A 645 -12.20 -12.17 39.38
N ILE A 646 -11.02 -12.50 38.86
CA ILE A 646 -10.83 -13.22 37.60
C ILE A 646 -11.45 -14.61 37.67
N ASP A 647 -11.33 -15.31 38.80
CA ASP A 647 -11.89 -16.65 39.05
C ASP A 647 -13.35 -16.62 39.54
N ASN A 648 -14.03 -15.47 39.50
CA ASN A 648 -15.44 -15.32 39.94
C ASN A 648 -15.69 -15.78 41.38
N GLN A 649 -14.76 -15.51 42.30
CA GLN A 649 -14.85 -15.96 43.72
C GLN A 649 -15.52 -14.90 44.65
N ILE A 650 -15.82 -13.70 44.18
CA ILE A 650 -16.41 -12.63 44.95
C ILE A 650 -17.93 -12.79 44.94
N LYS A 651 -18.51 -12.99 46.10
CA LYS A 651 -19.97 -13.21 46.26
C LYS A 651 -20.78 -11.94 46.60
N ASP A 652 -20.14 -10.95 47.20
CA ASP A 652 -20.76 -9.67 47.47
C ASP A 652 -20.77 -8.80 46.23
N TYR A 653 -21.93 -8.40 45.78
CA TYR A 653 -22.10 -7.66 44.54
C TYR A 653 -21.50 -6.24 44.59
N TYR A 654 -21.48 -5.61 45.76
CA TYR A 654 -20.86 -4.31 45.93
C TYR A 654 -19.35 -4.42 45.87
N GLU A 655 -18.78 -5.38 46.61
CA GLU A 655 -17.34 -5.71 46.54
C GLU A 655 -16.93 -6.05 45.09
N LEU A 656 -17.76 -6.83 44.37
CA LEU A 656 -17.48 -7.24 42.97
C LEU A 656 -17.39 -6.04 42.03
N VAL A 657 -18.29 -5.06 42.12
CA VAL A 657 -18.24 -3.86 41.28
C VAL A 657 -17.03 -2.99 41.64
N GLN A 658 -16.68 -2.84 42.91
CA GLN A 658 -15.51 -2.06 43.33
C GLN A 658 -14.22 -2.70 42.92
N GLU A 659 -14.04 -4.01 43.08
CA GLU A 659 -12.87 -4.72 42.63
C GLU A 659 -12.74 -4.71 41.11
N GLY A 660 -13.83 -4.77 40.37
CA GLY A 660 -13.86 -4.60 38.89
C GLY A 660 -13.33 -3.22 38.47
N LYS A 661 -13.71 -2.15 39.16
CA LYS A 661 -13.24 -0.78 38.92
C LYS A 661 -11.75 -0.62 39.23
N GLU A 662 -11.26 -1.21 40.32
CA GLU A 662 -9.84 -1.20 40.67
C GLU A 662 -9.01 -2.04 39.68
N PHE A 663 -9.51 -3.19 39.24
CA PHE A 663 -8.91 -4.02 38.19
C PHE A 663 -8.74 -3.23 36.87
N TYR A 664 -9.78 -2.51 36.45
CA TYR A 664 -9.69 -1.63 35.27
C TYR A 664 -8.61 -0.59 35.43
N LYS A 665 -8.57 0.10 36.58
CA LYS A 665 -7.60 1.16 36.86
C LYS A 665 -6.18 0.63 36.79
N GLU A 666 -5.89 -0.47 37.47
CA GLU A 666 -4.55 -1.06 37.51
C GLU A 666 -4.14 -1.65 36.15
N SER A 667 -5.08 -2.27 35.43
CA SER A 667 -4.89 -2.74 34.06
C SER A 667 -4.53 -1.61 33.09
N LYS A 668 -5.20 -0.46 33.22
CA LYS A 668 -4.91 0.74 32.46
C LYS A 668 -3.53 1.33 32.78
N GLU A 669 -3.16 1.37 34.06
CA GLU A 669 -1.85 1.82 34.49
C GLU A 669 -0.72 0.89 34.02
N ALA A 670 -0.94 -0.42 34.05
CA ALA A 670 -0.02 -1.43 33.52
C ALA A 670 0.22 -1.22 32.02
N TYR A 671 -0.84 -1.03 31.26
CA TYR A 671 -0.74 -0.70 29.82
C TYR A 671 0.04 0.58 29.55
N LEU A 672 -0.22 1.65 30.30
CA LEU A 672 0.48 2.92 30.14
C LEU A 672 1.95 2.85 30.53
N ARG A 673 2.33 2.03 31.53
CA ARG A 673 3.74 1.74 31.87
C ARG A 673 4.45 1.02 30.73
N LEU A 674 3.87 -0.07 30.23
CA LEU A 674 4.41 -0.83 29.10
C LEU A 674 4.64 0.05 27.87
N ARG A 675 3.70 0.96 27.60
CA ARG A 675 3.79 1.90 26.49
C ARG A 675 4.93 2.90 26.66
N ARG A 676 5.09 3.51 27.86
CA ARG A 676 6.20 4.44 28.17
C ARG A 676 7.57 3.77 28.08
N GLU A 677 7.72 2.59 28.64
CA GLU A 677 8.98 1.83 28.56
C GLU A 677 9.37 1.52 27.11
N THR A 678 8.39 1.29 26.25
CA THR A 678 8.61 1.04 24.83
C THR A 678 9.02 2.32 24.10
N GLU A 679 8.37 3.46 24.41
CA GLU A 679 8.69 4.78 23.86
C GLU A 679 10.10 5.24 24.31
N GLU A 680 10.44 5.13 25.57
CA GLU A 680 11.78 5.48 26.11
C GLU A 680 12.91 4.60 25.53
N LYS A 681 12.64 3.30 25.31
CA LYS A 681 13.61 2.41 24.65
C LYS A 681 13.80 2.80 23.18
N LYS A 682 12.75 3.29 22.53
CA LYS A 682 12.79 3.75 21.15
C LYS A 682 13.57 5.06 21.03
N ASP A 683 13.32 6.03 21.92
CA ASP A 683 14.01 7.31 21.96
C ASP A 683 15.51 7.15 22.23
N LYS A 684 15.88 6.31 23.21
CA LYS A 684 17.29 5.97 23.51
C LYS A 684 17.97 5.25 22.35
N LYS A 685 17.24 4.47 21.56
CA LYS A 685 17.76 3.76 20.38
C LYS A 685 17.92 4.70 19.18
N GLU A 686 16.99 5.62 18.97
CA GLU A 686 17.10 6.68 17.96
C GLU A 686 18.24 7.63 18.24
N GLU A 687 18.45 7.99 19.50
CA GLU A 687 19.59 8.81 19.97
C GLU A 687 20.93 8.09 19.74
N LYS A 688 20.99 6.79 19.99
CA LYS A 688 22.17 5.96 19.75
C LYS A 688 22.42 5.69 18.25
N ALA A 689 21.38 5.60 17.45
CA ALA A 689 21.48 5.38 16.00
C ALA A 689 21.90 6.63 15.20
N ARG A 690 21.77 7.83 15.80
CA ARG A 690 22.20 9.11 15.22
C ARG A 690 23.64 9.50 15.57
N LYS A 691 24.36 8.70 16.36
CA LYS A 691 25.71 9.00 16.85
C LYS A 691 26.73 8.14 16.11
N GLU A 692 27.58 8.79 15.30
CA GLU A 692 28.70 8.15 14.60
C GLU A 692 30.03 8.60 15.22
N PHE A 693 31.08 7.79 15.08
CA PHE A 693 32.40 8.04 15.63
C PHE A 693 33.43 8.09 14.52
N LEU A 694 34.37 9.04 14.60
CA LEU A 694 35.45 9.21 13.66
C LEU A 694 36.76 9.47 14.45
N ASP A 695 37.68 8.52 14.39
CA ASP A 695 39.00 8.66 15.01
C ASP A 695 39.98 9.30 14.02
N LEU A 696 40.48 10.46 14.35
CA LEU A 696 41.42 11.24 13.55
C LEU A 696 42.72 11.53 14.31
N ARG A 697 43.03 10.76 15.34
CA ARG A 697 44.30 10.88 16.05
C ARG A 697 45.48 10.61 15.10
N GLY A 698 46.55 11.44 15.20
CA GLY A 698 47.71 11.36 14.31
C GLY A 698 47.46 11.88 12.88
N VAL A 699 46.30 12.47 12.60
CA VAL A 699 45.99 13.10 11.31
C VAL A 699 46.30 14.59 11.39
N GLU A 700 47.27 15.06 10.61
CA GLU A 700 47.71 16.45 10.59
C GLU A 700 46.67 17.41 9.98
N CYS A 701 46.67 18.67 10.43
CA CYS A 701 45.92 19.76 9.82
C CYS A 701 46.47 20.07 8.39
N PRO A 702 45.59 20.32 7.38
CA PRO A 702 44.15 20.44 7.44
C PRO A 702 43.39 19.12 7.15
N PHE A 703 44.05 17.96 7.02
CA PHE A 703 43.44 16.71 6.61
C PHE A 703 42.42 16.15 7.62
N ASN A 704 42.62 16.42 8.93
CA ASN A 704 41.67 16.07 9.97
C ASN A 704 40.31 16.77 9.77
N TYR A 705 40.30 18.08 9.49
CA TYR A 705 39.09 18.83 9.14
C TYR A 705 38.44 18.31 7.85
N VAL A 706 39.23 18.07 6.80
CA VAL A 706 38.72 17.58 5.52
C VAL A 706 38.01 16.23 5.70
N LYS A 707 38.60 15.30 6.46
CA LYS A 707 37.99 13.99 6.74
C LYS A 707 36.70 14.13 7.58
N ALA A 708 36.70 15.01 8.59
CA ALA A 708 35.52 15.29 9.39
C ALA A 708 34.39 15.89 8.54
N LYS A 709 34.69 16.85 7.69
CA LYS A 709 33.74 17.46 6.76
C LYS A 709 33.19 16.45 5.76
N TYR A 710 34.04 15.56 5.22
CA TYR A 710 33.60 14.51 4.30
C TYR A 710 32.65 13.54 5.00
N LYS A 711 32.97 13.12 6.21
CA LYS A 711 32.12 12.26 7.02
C LYS A 711 30.78 12.90 7.36
N LEU A 712 30.77 14.17 7.73
CA LEU A 712 29.54 14.92 7.97
C LEU A 712 28.66 15.03 6.72
N ARG A 713 29.25 15.15 5.51
CA ARG A 713 28.47 15.16 4.27
C ARG A 713 27.70 13.86 4.01
N GLU A 714 28.23 12.73 4.44
CA GLU A 714 27.58 11.41 4.27
C GLU A 714 26.47 11.15 5.31
N MET A 715 26.45 11.87 6.43
CA MET A 715 25.49 11.70 7.50
C MET A 715 24.17 12.45 7.20
N ASP A 716 23.09 12.11 7.89
CA ASP A 716 21.82 12.85 7.82
C ASP A 716 21.86 14.13 8.68
N ILE A 717 21.10 15.17 8.27
CA ILE A 717 20.95 16.40 9.08
C ILE A 717 20.37 16.04 10.45
N GLY A 718 20.92 16.62 11.52
CA GLY A 718 20.56 16.34 12.90
C GLY A 718 21.35 15.19 13.54
N SER A 719 22.12 14.41 12.77
CA SER A 719 22.99 13.35 13.29
C SER A 719 24.18 13.94 14.08
N ILE A 720 24.70 13.16 15.05
CA ILE A 720 25.84 13.54 15.88
C ILE A 720 27.07 12.77 15.43
N LEU A 721 28.14 13.48 15.10
CA LEU A 721 29.48 12.93 14.88
C LEU A 721 30.37 13.22 16.10
N VAL A 722 30.94 12.18 16.67
CA VAL A 722 31.99 12.30 17.68
C VAL A 722 33.33 12.13 17.00
N ILE A 723 34.13 13.19 16.96
CA ILE A 723 35.43 13.21 16.32
C ILE A 723 36.52 13.16 17.40
N THR A 724 37.31 12.10 17.42
CA THR A 724 38.47 12.01 18.32
C THR A 724 39.69 12.58 17.61
N ILE A 725 40.27 13.61 18.17
CA ILE A 725 41.46 14.31 17.66
C ILE A 725 42.52 14.49 18.75
N ASP A 726 43.77 14.66 18.34
CA ASP A 726 44.89 14.96 19.22
C ASP A 726 45.62 16.23 18.76
N GLY A 727 46.39 16.83 19.66
CA GLY A 727 47.22 18.00 19.42
C GLY A 727 46.49 19.36 19.54
N GLU A 728 47.22 20.35 20.04
CA GLU A 728 46.70 21.70 20.34
C GLU A 728 46.21 22.45 19.10
N GLU A 729 46.80 22.22 17.93
CA GLU A 729 46.40 22.85 16.67
C GLU A 729 45.08 22.27 16.14
N SER A 730 44.90 20.95 16.21
CA SER A 730 43.69 20.28 15.79
C SER A 730 42.48 20.70 16.62
N ILE A 731 42.60 20.80 17.93
CA ILE A 731 41.51 21.20 18.82
C ILE A 731 41.08 22.67 18.62
N ARG A 732 41.94 23.52 18.15
CA ARG A 732 41.61 24.91 17.82
C ARG A 732 40.99 25.06 16.45
N SER A 733 41.55 24.37 15.44
CA SER A 733 41.19 24.55 14.02
C SER A 733 39.97 23.76 13.60
N VAL A 734 39.83 22.47 13.98
CA VAL A 734 38.75 21.60 13.52
C VAL A 734 37.37 22.06 13.99
N PRO A 735 37.13 22.34 15.32
CA PRO A 735 35.84 22.83 15.76
C PRO A 735 35.46 24.17 15.14
N GLN A 736 36.44 25.09 14.97
CA GLN A 736 36.18 26.39 14.38
C GLN A 736 35.77 26.26 12.90
N SER A 737 36.50 25.46 12.11
CA SER A 737 36.20 25.25 10.70
C SER A 737 34.85 24.56 10.48
N LEU A 738 34.45 23.65 11.38
CA LEU A 738 33.13 23.01 11.33
C LEU A 738 32.01 23.97 11.72
N ARG A 739 32.22 24.93 12.61
CA ARG A 739 31.27 26.02 12.87
C ARG A 739 31.13 26.95 11.66
N ASP A 740 32.23 27.29 11.01
CA ASP A 740 32.26 28.13 9.81
C ASP A 740 31.54 27.46 8.63
N ASP A 741 31.51 26.13 8.60
CA ASP A 741 30.70 25.33 7.66
C ASP A 741 29.20 25.27 8.06
N GLY A 742 28.81 25.87 9.18
CA GLY A 742 27.42 25.91 9.63
C GLY A 742 27.00 24.76 10.55
N HIS A 743 27.91 23.88 10.97
CA HIS A 743 27.62 22.80 11.90
C HIS A 743 27.63 23.25 13.36
N GLU A 744 26.84 22.60 14.22
CA GLU A 744 26.76 22.90 15.64
C GLU A 744 27.77 22.05 16.42
N ILE A 745 28.72 22.69 17.09
CA ILE A 745 29.61 22.03 18.08
C ILE A 745 28.85 21.95 19.40
N ILE A 746 28.41 20.73 19.77
CA ILE A 746 27.63 20.47 20.98
C ILE A 746 28.54 20.53 22.22
N ASP A 747 29.71 19.86 22.15
CA ASP A 747 30.61 19.72 23.28
C ASP A 747 32.03 19.38 22.82
N ILE A 748 33.03 19.67 23.66
CA ILE A 748 34.43 19.28 23.48
C ILE A 748 34.91 18.70 24.79
N GLN A 749 35.22 17.42 24.83
CA GLN A 749 35.60 16.67 26.02
C GLN A 749 37.04 16.20 25.90
N GLU A 750 37.86 16.57 26.87
CA GLU A 750 39.20 16.03 27.01
C GLU A 750 39.16 14.63 27.62
N THR A 751 39.74 13.65 26.94
CA THR A 751 39.71 12.24 27.33
C THR A 751 41.01 11.75 27.97
N GLY A 752 42.04 12.61 28.07
CA GLY A 752 43.34 12.36 28.67
C GLY A 752 44.50 12.51 27.66
N ASP A 753 45.67 12.87 28.14
CA ASP A 753 46.95 12.99 27.38
C ASP A 753 46.88 13.82 26.10
N GLY A 754 46.09 14.92 26.08
CA GLY A 754 45.98 15.80 24.93
C GLY A 754 45.07 15.25 23.79
N VAL A 755 44.20 14.27 24.09
CA VAL A 755 43.21 13.73 23.20
C VAL A 755 41.81 14.30 23.53
N TYR A 756 41.10 14.71 22.50
CA TYR A 756 39.79 15.39 22.65
C TYR A 756 38.74 14.71 21.77
N ASN A 757 37.50 14.60 22.31
CA ASN A 757 36.32 14.29 21.57
C ASN A 757 35.52 15.54 21.24
N VAL A 758 35.46 15.91 19.99
CA VAL A 758 34.62 16.99 19.46
C VAL A 758 33.28 16.42 19.06
N ILE A 759 32.20 16.83 19.71
CA ILE A 759 30.84 16.36 19.48
C ILE A 759 30.13 17.36 18.59
N VAL A 760 29.81 16.96 17.37
CA VAL A 760 29.28 17.83 16.30
C VAL A 760 27.90 17.35 15.88
N ARG A 761 26.93 18.26 15.82
CA ARG A 761 25.63 18.00 15.20
C ARG A 761 25.65 18.54 13.78
N LYS A 762 25.35 17.70 12.81
CA LYS A 762 25.19 18.12 11.43
C LYS A 762 23.96 19.04 11.29
N ARG A 763 24.18 20.24 10.77
CA ARG A 763 23.13 21.19 10.39
C ARG A 763 22.94 21.24 8.89
#